data_d5850300a4c6e1e378df489d44353b89
#
_entry.id   d5850300a4c6e1e378df489d44353b89
#
_cell.length_a   1.000
_cell.length_b   1.000
_cell.length_c   1.000
_cell.angle_alpha   90.00
_cell.angle_beta   90.00
_cell.angle_gamma   90.00
#
_symmetry.space_group_name_H-M   'P 1'
#
loop_
_entity.id
_entity.type
_entity.pdbx_description
1 polymer ?
#
loop_
_entity_poly.entity_id
_entity_poly.type
_entity_poly.pdbx_seq_one_letter_code
_entity_poly.pdbx_strand_id
1 'polypeptide(L)'
;MTGNLDSTFRAELAPRFNRLNRAVLTAEKAEEWQPALAEMTRFVLEVEDFVRRRSDLIAEDLPTSSRVFSLLLTLAATGTQGRLELFQPKDEKTRAYRQQLDEEYLPKSAETRRIAIRVAKAYLDAPVFDSLREDIRVEILPLLDSLDPARDPDRIMPYRVIQIGNVYERLYALRVRTNDPRLVGTHARAGLLREIYDRKYLRFGTSGVRGRWQNDFTEKRARQVVQAICDFMNNRGVPAFVGAEDLAERRVVIGHDTRRNSDLVTRWVAETCLANGFRVDIGNRDVPTPALVFYETDFLPPEDVAGLIIATASHNPPEWQGIKFNPRLGYPAPTNVTDFIAFRINELQLEDQSGGSADLENAETRGLVTGFDPLDQYVRWIKNNGNGNQRIPIDFDRIRHFFADKHVVVDEMHGCGRGYLTRLLGEAGVRHTVLHAEVDPELGGQDYANPEEPFNYLLKQTVAESGAHLGMGMDTDADRFGIVDKGGVYFRPNQILTMLVRYLGVDRGLTGRVIATQTGSPLIEPLAGMIPGNEANEPAAGALPGYVGQRIYKCRVGDIASRALKHAFLVPVGIKYIEEIRRMDDRYNTLKLLPENWRDRILIGGEESSGLTTRGHVTDKDGPWANLLIMDMLAYYGTRAENPLSTLKELWEDTVRMPGLWETFGTSTDPSSHAGRADVDAPLEAKEGFINYYLDLALHESPENLRLAGLKITYLGGIRYELVEMQLRDEHGDDHHYLRARASGTEPINRIYIESSSQETGQAMMREALKRLELITIECLKNAHSPWHLVDMLTQTSLSPELLTLVRATIDSRGWELGEVLEKIERLSATLEKRNRKVLAQWQQALR
;
A
#
# COMPACT_ATOMS: atom_id res chain seq x y z
N MET A 1 -16.31 39.74 -31.11
CA MET A 1 -15.07 38.99 -31.33
C MET A 1 -15.23 37.67 -30.53
N THR A 2 -15.80 36.68 -31.17
CA THR A 2 -15.94 35.31 -30.63
C THR A 2 -14.68 34.54 -31.07
N GLY A 3 -13.55 34.85 -30.47
CA GLY A 3 -12.38 34.00 -30.58
C GLY A 3 -12.65 32.69 -29.88
N ASN A 4 -12.57 31.59 -30.63
CA ASN A 4 -12.73 30.24 -30.07
C ASN A 4 -11.78 30.09 -28.88
N LEU A 5 -12.35 29.87 -27.69
CA LEU A 5 -11.61 29.76 -26.42
C LEU A 5 -10.49 28.70 -26.49
N ASP A 6 -10.76 27.61 -27.24
CA ASP A 6 -9.79 26.52 -27.46
C ASP A 6 -8.56 27.00 -28.25
N SER A 7 -8.74 27.88 -29.24
CA SER A 7 -7.63 28.42 -30.01
C SER A 7 -6.75 29.36 -29.19
N THR A 8 -7.35 30.20 -28.34
CA THR A 8 -6.62 31.09 -27.42
C THR A 8 -5.90 30.31 -26.35
N PHE A 9 -6.56 29.30 -25.78
CA PHE A 9 -5.94 28.45 -24.77
C PHE A 9 -4.69 27.72 -25.32
N ARG A 10 -4.83 27.08 -26.48
CA ARG A 10 -3.73 26.31 -27.11
C ARG A 10 -2.61 27.19 -27.62
N ALA A 11 -2.96 28.34 -28.21
CA ALA A 11 -1.97 29.24 -28.82
C ALA A 11 -1.21 30.08 -27.78
N GLU A 12 -1.86 30.54 -26.72
CA GLU A 12 -1.32 31.54 -25.82
C GLU A 12 -1.13 31.08 -24.38
N LEU A 13 -2.17 30.56 -23.74
CA LEU A 13 -2.14 30.29 -22.30
C LEU A 13 -1.30 29.06 -21.93
N ALA A 14 -1.48 27.94 -22.60
CA ALA A 14 -0.75 26.72 -22.27
C ALA A 14 0.76 26.81 -22.57
N PRO A 15 1.21 27.35 -23.71
CA PRO A 15 2.64 27.58 -23.97
C PRO A 15 3.25 28.57 -22.99
N ARG A 16 2.54 29.64 -22.63
CA ARG A 16 3.02 30.63 -21.64
C ARG A 16 3.18 30.00 -20.27
N PHE A 17 2.20 29.24 -19.80
CA PHE A 17 2.29 28.49 -18.56
C PHE A 17 3.48 27.54 -18.54
N ASN A 18 3.65 26.73 -19.60
CA ASN A 18 4.73 25.77 -19.67
C ASN A 18 6.12 26.44 -19.64
N ARG A 19 6.27 27.58 -20.28
CA ARG A 19 7.52 28.37 -20.23
C ARG A 19 7.78 28.89 -18.82
N LEU A 20 6.79 29.51 -18.19
CA LEU A 20 6.92 30.10 -16.86
C LEU A 20 7.17 29.01 -15.80
N ASN A 21 6.43 27.92 -15.87
CA ASN A 21 6.62 26.79 -14.96
C ASN A 21 8.03 26.19 -15.11
N ARG A 22 8.49 26.01 -16.34
CA ARG A 22 9.87 25.55 -16.59
C ARG A 22 10.90 26.54 -16.04
N ALA A 23 10.72 27.83 -16.27
CA ALA A 23 11.66 28.86 -15.80
C ALA A 23 11.76 28.86 -14.25
N VAL A 24 10.65 28.76 -13.55
CA VAL A 24 10.65 28.66 -12.07
C VAL A 24 11.24 27.32 -11.59
N LEU A 25 10.90 26.20 -12.23
CA LEU A 25 11.37 24.87 -11.83
C LEU A 25 12.87 24.66 -12.07
N THR A 26 13.46 25.32 -13.06
CA THR A 26 14.88 25.16 -13.42
C THR A 26 15.78 26.26 -12.87
N ALA A 27 15.21 27.29 -12.24
CA ALA A 27 15.98 28.41 -11.69
C ALA A 27 16.90 27.96 -10.54
N GLU A 28 18.15 28.37 -10.61
CA GLU A 28 19.16 28.08 -9.58
C GLU A 28 19.57 29.34 -8.76
N LYS A 29 19.19 30.51 -9.22
CA LYS A 29 19.54 31.80 -8.62
C LYS A 29 18.35 32.74 -8.52
N ALA A 30 18.42 33.70 -7.60
CA ALA A 30 17.37 34.70 -7.38
C ALA A 30 17.05 35.53 -8.65
N GLU A 31 18.05 35.87 -9.41
CA GLU A 31 17.92 36.64 -10.65
C GLU A 31 17.10 35.93 -11.75
N GLU A 32 17.03 34.59 -11.66
CA GLU A 32 16.31 33.75 -12.61
C GLU A 32 14.85 33.52 -12.17
N TRP A 33 14.62 33.22 -10.90
CA TRP A 33 13.28 32.90 -10.43
C TRP A 33 12.40 34.08 -10.07
N GLN A 34 12.98 35.20 -9.61
CA GLN A 34 12.22 36.41 -9.24
C GLN A 34 11.34 36.92 -10.40
N PRO A 35 11.89 37.17 -11.61
CA PRO A 35 11.05 37.59 -12.72
C PRO A 35 10.06 36.54 -13.17
N ALA A 36 10.47 35.27 -13.21
CA ALA A 36 9.60 34.17 -13.61
C ALA A 36 8.41 33.99 -12.65
N LEU A 37 8.63 34.07 -11.34
CA LEU A 37 7.59 34.00 -10.34
C LEU A 37 6.65 35.21 -10.38
N ALA A 38 7.19 36.43 -10.57
CA ALA A 38 6.38 37.63 -10.70
C ALA A 38 5.47 37.57 -11.95
N GLU A 39 5.97 37.04 -13.06
CA GLU A 39 5.19 36.83 -14.28
C GLU A 39 4.16 35.68 -14.09
N MET A 40 4.50 34.61 -13.38
CA MET A 40 3.56 33.54 -13.04
C MET A 40 2.40 34.06 -12.20
N THR A 41 2.68 34.86 -11.17
CA THR A 41 1.63 35.50 -10.34
C THR A 41 0.72 36.38 -11.18
N ARG A 42 1.28 37.19 -12.07
CA ARG A 42 0.50 38.03 -12.99
C ARG A 42 -0.36 37.19 -13.93
N PHE A 43 0.20 36.10 -14.47
CA PHE A 43 -0.54 35.15 -15.29
C PHE A 43 -1.74 34.54 -14.56
N VAL A 44 -1.60 34.11 -13.30
CA VAL A 44 -2.70 33.55 -12.51
C VAL A 44 -3.78 34.58 -12.23
N LEU A 45 -3.42 35.86 -11.99
CA LEU A 45 -4.38 36.95 -11.82
C LEU A 45 -5.14 37.26 -13.13
N GLU A 46 -4.48 37.17 -14.28
CA GLU A 46 -5.15 37.28 -15.59
C GLU A 46 -6.17 36.15 -15.81
N VAL A 47 -5.82 34.93 -15.40
CA VAL A 47 -6.75 33.80 -15.43
C VAL A 47 -7.92 33.99 -14.43
N GLU A 48 -7.67 34.58 -13.24
CA GLU A 48 -8.72 34.92 -12.30
C GLU A 48 -9.74 35.92 -12.90
N ASP A 49 -9.23 37.00 -13.49
CA ASP A 49 -10.06 38.02 -14.15
C ASP A 49 -10.88 37.41 -15.31
N PHE A 50 -10.25 36.51 -16.08
CA PHE A 50 -10.93 35.75 -17.13
C PHE A 50 -12.06 34.89 -16.60
N VAL A 51 -11.83 34.06 -15.60
CA VAL A 51 -12.83 33.16 -14.99
C VAL A 51 -13.99 33.98 -14.40
N ARG A 52 -13.70 35.10 -13.73
CA ARG A 52 -14.74 35.94 -13.11
C ARG A 52 -15.62 36.67 -14.12
N ARG A 53 -15.01 37.19 -15.21
CA ARG A 53 -15.76 37.98 -16.22
C ARG A 53 -16.48 37.14 -17.23
N ARG A 54 -16.12 35.89 -17.39
CA ARG A 54 -16.60 35.02 -18.48
C ARG A 54 -17.15 33.69 -17.94
N SER A 55 -17.86 33.75 -16.82
CA SER A 55 -18.57 32.57 -16.26
C SER A 55 -19.61 32.00 -17.22
N ASP A 56 -20.15 32.85 -18.14
CA ASP A 56 -20.97 32.44 -19.27
C ASP A 56 -20.26 31.50 -20.22
N LEU A 57 -18.98 31.73 -20.51
CA LEU A 57 -18.19 30.89 -21.43
C LEU A 57 -17.84 29.53 -20.81
N ILE A 58 -17.84 29.42 -19.49
CA ILE A 58 -17.65 28.11 -18.82
C ILE A 58 -18.82 27.18 -19.19
N ALA A 59 -20.03 27.71 -19.30
CA ALA A 59 -21.21 26.94 -19.72
C ALA A 59 -21.19 26.62 -21.23
N GLU A 60 -20.65 27.51 -22.05
CA GLU A 60 -20.64 27.36 -23.53
C GLU A 60 -19.53 26.44 -24.03
N ASP A 61 -18.36 26.44 -23.36
CA ASP A 61 -17.19 25.63 -23.77
C ASP A 61 -16.54 24.91 -22.57
N LEU A 62 -17.29 23.95 -21.99
CA LEU A 62 -16.83 23.11 -20.89
C LEU A 62 -15.49 22.39 -21.12
N PRO A 63 -15.18 21.84 -22.32
CA PRO A 63 -13.90 21.20 -22.56
C PRO A 63 -12.71 22.13 -22.36
N THR A 64 -12.78 23.40 -22.84
CA THR A 64 -11.71 24.37 -22.67
C THR A 64 -11.66 24.90 -21.25
N SER A 65 -12.80 25.16 -20.64
CA SER A 65 -12.89 25.58 -19.24
C SER A 65 -12.30 24.54 -18.30
N SER A 66 -12.55 23.28 -18.58
CA SER A 66 -11.94 22.15 -17.83
C SER A 66 -10.41 22.08 -17.97
N ARG A 67 -9.86 22.48 -19.12
CA ARG A 67 -8.40 22.61 -19.31
C ARG A 67 -7.82 23.76 -18.49
N VAL A 68 -8.51 24.90 -18.42
CA VAL A 68 -8.14 26.02 -17.55
C VAL A 68 -8.17 25.60 -16.08
N PHE A 69 -9.22 24.93 -15.66
CA PHE A 69 -9.32 24.40 -14.31
C PHE A 69 -8.19 23.44 -13.96
N SER A 70 -7.84 22.56 -14.88
CA SER A 70 -6.70 21.64 -14.77
C SER A 70 -5.37 22.34 -14.61
N LEU A 71 -5.17 23.43 -15.36
CA LEU A 71 -4.01 24.29 -15.24
C LEU A 71 -3.93 24.92 -13.86
N LEU A 72 -5.05 25.45 -13.35
CA LEU A 72 -5.14 26.03 -12.02
C LEU A 72 -4.85 25.01 -10.91
N LEU A 73 -5.36 23.79 -11.04
CA LEU A 73 -5.03 22.72 -10.09
C LEU A 73 -3.54 22.36 -10.12
N THR A 74 -2.95 22.31 -11.30
CA THR A 74 -1.51 22.09 -11.43
C THR A 74 -0.72 23.21 -10.75
N LEU A 75 -1.12 24.47 -10.94
CA LEU A 75 -0.54 25.61 -10.26
C LEU A 75 -0.72 25.57 -8.73
N ALA A 76 -1.89 25.19 -8.27
CA ALA A 76 -2.18 25.09 -6.85
C ALA A 76 -1.31 24.03 -6.14
N ALA A 77 -0.91 22.99 -6.86
CA ALA A 77 -0.10 21.91 -6.29
C ALA A 77 1.39 22.07 -6.50
N THR A 78 1.77 22.19 -7.75
CA THR A 78 3.20 22.21 -8.12
C THR A 78 3.73 23.62 -8.21
N GLY A 79 2.87 24.53 -8.56
CA GLY A 79 2.94 25.98 -8.70
C GLY A 79 4.28 26.54 -8.98
N THR A 80 5.17 26.57 -8.18
CA THR A 80 6.39 27.33 -8.29
C THR A 80 7.51 26.68 -7.49
N GLN A 81 7.34 25.42 -7.13
CA GLN A 81 8.09 24.74 -6.10
C GLN A 81 9.17 23.82 -6.64
N GLY A 82 9.87 24.01 -7.55
CA GLY A 82 10.93 23.10 -7.97
C GLY A 82 12.04 22.94 -6.94
N ARG A 83 13.24 22.77 -7.43
CA ARG A 83 14.48 22.57 -6.65
C ARG A 83 14.69 23.58 -5.53
N LEU A 84 14.05 24.75 -5.60
CA LEU A 84 14.26 25.86 -4.67
C LEU A 84 13.67 25.59 -3.27
N GLU A 85 12.52 24.92 -3.17
CA GLU A 85 11.99 24.55 -1.84
C GLU A 85 12.79 23.43 -1.17
N LEU A 86 13.39 22.58 -1.97
CA LEU A 86 14.18 21.44 -1.52
C LEU A 86 15.67 21.78 -1.33
N PHE A 87 16.04 23.05 -1.60
CA PHE A 87 17.42 23.46 -1.51
C PHE A 87 17.95 23.43 -0.07
N GLN A 88 18.96 22.61 0.17
CA GLN A 88 19.67 22.51 1.45
C GLN A 88 21.03 23.21 1.35
N PRO A 89 21.37 24.11 2.29
CA PRO A 89 22.63 24.81 2.27
C PRO A 89 23.78 23.88 2.67
N LYS A 90 24.84 23.86 1.85
CA LYS A 90 26.06 23.07 2.11
C LYS A 90 27.18 23.86 2.77
N ASP A 91 27.13 25.19 2.70
CA ASP A 91 28.13 26.10 3.23
C ASP A 91 27.49 27.44 3.62
N GLU A 92 28.29 28.37 4.12
CA GLU A 92 27.81 29.67 4.58
C GLU A 92 27.21 30.53 3.47
N LYS A 93 27.73 30.43 2.24
CA LYS A 93 27.20 31.13 1.08
C LYS A 93 25.83 30.61 0.66
N THR A 94 25.65 29.30 0.70
CA THR A 94 24.38 28.67 0.35
C THR A 94 23.34 28.79 1.47
N ARG A 95 23.76 29.01 2.73
CA ARG A 95 22.84 29.39 3.84
C ARG A 95 22.21 30.77 3.61
N ALA A 96 22.98 31.78 3.18
CA ALA A 96 22.44 33.09 2.83
C ALA A 96 21.39 32.99 1.70
N TYR A 97 21.68 32.18 0.69
CA TYR A 97 20.72 31.92 -0.39
C TYR A 97 19.47 31.16 0.10
N ARG A 98 19.61 30.19 1.00
CA ARG A 98 18.47 29.52 1.63
C ARG A 98 17.61 30.53 2.41
N GLN A 99 18.21 31.40 3.18
CA GLN A 99 17.50 32.44 3.90
C GLN A 99 16.72 33.36 2.95
N GLN A 100 17.31 33.75 1.83
CA GLN A 100 16.61 34.53 0.80
C GLN A 100 15.42 33.75 0.19
N LEU A 101 15.55 32.43 -0.03
CA LEU A 101 14.43 31.60 -0.48
C LEU A 101 13.31 31.56 0.55
N ASP A 102 13.62 31.41 1.84
CA ASP A 102 12.64 31.38 2.92
C ASP A 102 11.92 32.72 3.11
N GLU A 103 12.63 33.84 2.99
CA GLU A 103 12.09 35.19 3.18
C GLU A 103 11.35 35.75 1.97
N GLU A 104 11.78 35.45 0.76
CA GLU A 104 11.25 36.05 -0.46
C GLU A 104 10.50 35.09 -1.38
N TYR A 105 11.08 33.91 -1.65
CA TYR A 105 10.52 32.97 -2.62
C TYR A 105 9.30 32.23 -2.08
N LEU A 106 9.42 31.62 -0.92
CA LEU A 106 8.35 30.80 -0.35
C LEU A 106 7.06 31.58 -0.08
N PRO A 107 7.09 32.81 0.47
CA PRO A 107 5.88 33.60 0.64
C PRO A 107 5.20 33.97 -0.68
N LYS A 108 5.96 34.37 -1.70
CA LYS A 108 5.42 34.72 -3.03
C LYS A 108 4.86 33.48 -3.75
N SER A 109 5.56 32.36 -3.66
CA SER A 109 5.09 31.08 -4.18
C SER A 109 3.80 30.63 -3.49
N ALA A 110 3.72 30.75 -2.17
CA ALA A 110 2.52 30.44 -1.40
C ALA A 110 1.35 31.34 -1.79
N GLU A 111 1.57 32.64 -2.01
CA GLU A 111 0.55 33.58 -2.45
C GLU A 111 0.03 33.23 -3.85
N THR A 112 0.91 32.91 -4.79
CA THR A 112 0.52 32.46 -6.15
C THR A 112 -0.37 31.24 -6.11
N ARG A 113 -0.08 30.29 -5.23
CA ARG A 113 -0.89 29.08 -5.02
C ARG A 113 -2.25 29.40 -4.41
N ARG A 114 -2.31 30.28 -3.41
CA ARG A 114 -3.61 30.73 -2.84
C ARG A 114 -4.50 31.36 -3.89
N ILE A 115 -3.94 32.18 -4.79
CA ILE A 115 -4.68 32.76 -5.90
C ILE A 115 -5.22 31.64 -6.80
N ALA A 116 -4.38 30.65 -7.19
CA ALA A 116 -4.79 29.54 -8.04
C ALA A 116 -5.92 28.70 -7.40
N ILE A 117 -5.83 28.42 -6.09
CA ILE A 117 -6.88 27.72 -5.33
C ILE A 117 -8.19 28.54 -5.32
N ARG A 118 -8.10 29.85 -5.07
CA ARG A 118 -9.26 30.73 -5.07
C ARG A 118 -9.95 30.75 -6.44
N VAL A 119 -9.19 30.80 -7.52
CA VAL A 119 -9.72 30.77 -8.89
C VAL A 119 -10.34 29.42 -9.21
N ALA A 120 -9.72 28.31 -8.79
CA ALA A 120 -10.30 26.97 -8.94
C ALA A 120 -11.64 26.83 -8.21
N LYS A 121 -11.76 27.40 -7.02
CA LYS A 121 -13.04 27.46 -6.29
C LYS A 121 -14.09 28.29 -7.02
N ALA A 122 -13.72 29.48 -7.50
CA ALA A 122 -14.62 30.34 -8.28
C ALA A 122 -15.11 29.67 -9.57
N TYR A 123 -14.26 28.82 -10.21
CA TYR A 123 -14.66 28.01 -11.34
C TYR A 123 -15.75 26.99 -10.98
N LEU A 124 -15.58 26.29 -9.86
CA LEU A 124 -16.55 25.29 -9.40
C LEU A 124 -17.83 25.91 -8.82
N ASP A 125 -17.81 27.20 -8.50
CA ASP A 125 -18.99 27.94 -8.04
C ASP A 125 -19.81 28.55 -9.21
N ALA A 126 -19.40 28.33 -10.45
CA ALA A 126 -20.11 28.81 -11.62
C ALA A 126 -21.53 28.20 -11.69
N PRO A 127 -22.55 28.94 -12.16
CA PRO A 127 -23.93 28.48 -12.20
C PRO A 127 -24.17 27.18 -12.96
N VAL A 128 -23.31 26.85 -13.91
CA VAL A 128 -23.37 25.58 -14.66
C VAL A 128 -23.28 24.35 -13.75
N PHE A 129 -22.71 24.50 -12.54
CA PHE A 129 -22.59 23.43 -11.55
C PHE A 129 -23.64 23.48 -10.42
N ASP A 130 -24.68 24.30 -10.51
CA ASP A 130 -25.68 24.49 -9.45
C ASP A 130 -26.30 23.17 -8.96
N SER A 131 -26.61 22.25 -9.85
CA SER A 131 -27.15 20.94 -9.50
C SER A 131 -26.15 20.00 -8.79
N LEU A 132 -24.88 20.33 -8.82
CA LEU A 132 -23.78 19.59 -8.16
C LEU A 132 -23.18 20.38 -6.98
N ARG A 133 -23.77 21.55 -6.65
CA ARG A 133 -23.21 22.49 -5.67
C ARG A 133 -22.94 21.86 -4.31
N GLU A 134 -23.87 21.05 -3.82
CA GLU A 134 -23.71 20.40 -2.52
C GLU A 134 -22.61 19.32 -2.55
N ASP A 135 -22.59 18.50 -3.59
CA ASP A 135 -21.55 17.50 -3.77
C ASP A 135 -20.16 18.13 -3.88
N ILE A 136 -20.05 19.22 -4.66
CA ILE A 136 -18.80 19.98 -4.80
C ILE A 136 -18.38 20.56 -3.45
N ARG A 137 -19.33 21.12 -2.69
CA ARG A 137 -19.07 21.70 -1.37
C ARG A 137 -18.57 20.68 -0.37
N VAL A 138 -19.15 19.49 -0.38
CA VAL A 138 -18.83 18.44 0.59
C VAL A 138 -17.57 17.67 0.20
N GLU A 139 -17.39 17.40 -1.09
CA GLU A 139 -16.37 16.45 -1.55
C GLU A 139 -15.13 17.12 -2.17
N ILE A 140 -15.28 18.26 -2.83
CA ILE A 140 -14.21 18.87 -3.63
C ILE A 140 -13.58 20.06 -2.89
N LEU A 141 -14.39 20.97 -2.34
CA LEU A 141 -13.85 22.15 -1.69
C LEU A 141 -12.93 21.85 -0.49
N PRO A 142 -13.19 20.84 0.36
CA PRO A 142 -12.27 20.48 1.44
C PRO A 142 -10.90 20.01 0.93
N LEU A 143 -10.88 19.33 -0.23
CA LEU A 143 -9.64 18.90 -0.86
C LEU A 143 -8.85 20.10 -1.43
N LEU A 144 -9.54 21.06 -2.04
CA LEU A 144 -8.90 22.31 -2.48
C LEU A 144 -8.39 23.13 -1.28
N ASP A 145 -9.13 23.15 -0.17
CA ASP A 145 -8.70 23.80 1.08
C ASP A 145 -7.43 23.13 1.65
N SER A 146 -7.30 21.84 1.51
CA SER A 146 -6.10 21.11 1.97
C SER A 146 -4.84 21.47 1.19
N LEU A 147 -4.97 22.07 0.00
CA LEU A 147 -3.84 22.56 -0.79
C LEU A 147 -3.33 23.93 -0.33
N ASP A 148 -4.08 24.63 0.58
CA ASP A 148 -3.69 25.95 1.05
C ASP A 148 -2.40 25.88 1.89
N PRO A 149 -1.34 26.57 1.48
CA PRO A 149 -0.07 26.60 2.20
C PRO A 149 -0.16 27.07 3.64
N ALA A 150 -1.18 27.88 3.95
CA ALA A 150 -1.38 28.40 5.30
C ALA A 150 -1.87 27.34 6.29
N ARG A 151 -2.49 26.26 5.81
CA ARG A 151 -3.02 25.19 6.66
C ARG A 151 -1.99 24.14 7.05
N ASP A 152 -0.93 24.01 6.27
CA ASP A 152 0.15 23.08 6.56
C ASP A 152 1.47 23.54 5.91
N PRO A 153 2.18 24.48 6.56
CA PRO A 153 3.42 25.04 6.05
C PRO A 153 4.55 24.01 5.94
N ASP A 154 4.48 22.93 6.71
CA ASP A 154 5.52 21.88 6.74
C ASP A 154 5.30 20.78 5.68
N ARG A 155 4.21 20.84 4.90
CA ARG A 155 3.94 19.85 3.86
C ARG A 155 4.75 20.08 2.61
N ILE A 156 5.56 19.10 2.34
CA ILE A 156 6.44 19.01 1.18
C ILE A 156 5.62 18.73 -0.10
N MET A 157 6.13 19.21 -1.22
CA MET A 157 5.53 19.14 -2.56
C MET A 157 4.92 17.77 -2.97
N PRO A 158 5.49 16.59 -2.66
CA PRO A 158 4.90 15.30 -3.03
C PRO A 158 3.47 15.11 -2.55
N TYR A 159 3.16 15.57 -1.35
CA TYR A 159 1.78 15.50 -0.83
C TYR A 159 0.79 16.30 -1.64
N ARG A 160 1.22 17.42 -2.22
CA ARG A 160 0.33 18.29 -3.00
C ARG A 160 -0.04 17.69 -4.34
N VAL A 161 0.87 16.97 -4.98
CA VAL A 161 0.59 16.24 -6.23
C VAL A 161 -0.44 15.13 -6.00
N ILE A 162 -0.32 14.42 -4.86
CA ILE A 162 -1.30 13.41 -4.45
C ILE A 162 -2.65 14.06 -4.13
N GLN A 163 -2.67 15.19 -3.44
CA GLN A 163 -3.90 15.92 -3.14
C GLN A 163 -4.62 16.41 -4.41
N ILE A 164 -3.88 16.78 -5.45
CA ILE A 164 -4.49 17.07 -6.76
C ILE A 164 -5.03 15.82 -7.43
N GLY A 165 -4.30 14.73 -7.41
CA GLY A 165 -4.81 13.44 -7.82
C GLY A 165 -6.17 13.16 -7.15
N ASN A 166 -6.26 13.38 -5.85
CA ASN A 166 -7.50 13.21 -5.09
C ASN A 166 -8.62 14.16 -5.57
N VAL A 167 -8.34 15.41 -5.93
CA VAL A 167 -9.35 16.32 -6.50
C VAL A 167 -9.87 15.80 -7.83
N TYR A 168 -8.98 15.35 -8.72
CA TYR A 168 -9.39 14.79 -10.00
C TYR A 168 -10.17 13.49 -9.86
N GLU A 169 -9.75 12.61 -8.96
CA GLU A 169 -10.44 11.36 -8.68
C GLU A 169 -11.84 11.60 -8.11
N ARG A 170 -12.01 12.65 -7.31
CA ARG A 170 -13.31 13.05 -6.78
C ARG A 170 -14.23 13.62 -7.84
N LEU A 171 -13.72 14.47 -8.71
CA LEU A 171 -14.50 14.97 -9.83
C LEU A 171 -14.92 13.83 -10.76
N TYR A 172 -14.05 12.86 -10.97
CA TYR A 172 -14.38 11.64 -11.71
C TYR A 172 -15.45 10.81 -11.02
N ALA A 173 -15.31 10.54 -9.73
CA ALA A 173 -16.30 9.79 -8.95
C ALA A 173 -17.66 10.48 -8.94
N LEU A 174 -17.67 11.82 -8.81
CA LEU A 174 -18.88 12.62 -8.88
C LEU A 174 -19.55 12.45 -10.24
N ARG A 175 -18.78 12.49 -11.33
CA ARG A 175 -19.30 12.24 -12.66
C ARG A 175 -19.91 10.84 -12.82
N VAL A 176 -19.19 9.81 -12.40
CA VAL A 176 -19.69 8.42 -12.50
C VAL A 176 -21.00 8.26 -11.73
N ARG A 177 -21.08 8.83 -10.53
CA ARG A 177 -22.25 8.76 -9.67
C ARG A 177 -23.45 9.54 -10.23
N THR A 178 -23.21 10.76 -10.71
CA THR A 178 -24.28 11.65 -11.17
C THR A 178 -24.62 11.46 -12.65
N ASN A 179 -23.76 10.79 -13.40
CA ASN A 179 -23.80 10.70 -14.87
C ASN A 179 -23.97 12.08 -15.54
N ASP A 180 -23.37 13.11 -14.94
CA ASP A 180 -23.58 14.49 -15.38
C ASP A 180 -22.67 14.85 -16.56
N PRO A 181 -23.21 15.15 -17.74
CA PRO A 181 -22.41 15.45 -18.92
C PRO A 181 -21.56 16.71 -18.78
N ARG A 182 -21.88 17.61 -17.86
CA ARG A 182 -21.12 18.84 -17.60
C ARG A 182 -19.74 18.59 -17.06
N LEU A 183 -19.50 17.42 -16.45
CA LEU A 183 -18.21 16.98 -15.96
C LEU A 183 -17.35 16.25 -17.01
N VAL A 184 -17.79 16.17 -18.27
CA VAL A 184 -17.12 15.39 -19.35
C VAL A 184 -15.68 15.78 -19.56
N GLY A 185 -15.39 17.08 -19.67
CA GLY A 185 -14.03 17.53 -19.89
C GLY A 185 -13.08 17.23 -18.72
N THR A 186 -13.60 17.32 -17.51
CA THR A 186 -12.86 16.98 -16.28
C THR A 186 -12.61 15.47 -16.20
N HIS A 187 -13.60 14.67 -16.60
CA HIS A 187 -13.50 13.23 -16.69
C HIS A 187 -12.42 12.76 -17.70
N ALA A 188 -12.51 13.23 -18.94
CA ALA A 188 -11.54 12.86 -19.98
C ALA A 188 -10.09 13.20 -19.53
N ARG A 189 -9.89 14.23 -18.73
CA ARG A 189 -8.58 14.64 -18.27
C ARG A 189 -8.17 13.97 -16.97
N ALA A 190 -9.10 13.66 -16.06
CA ALA A 190 -8.83 12.80 -14.93
C ALA A 190 -8.45 11.40 -15.41
N GLY A 191 -9.17 10.85 -16.38
CA GLY A 191 -8.82 9.59 -17.03
C GLY A 191 -7.47 9.67 -17.76
N LEU A 192 -7.20 10.74 -18.50
CA LEU A 192 -5.92 10.94 -19.20
C LEU A 192 -4.77 11.18 -18.22
N LEU A 193 -4.96 11.97 -17.16
CA LEU A 193 -3.94 12.17 -16.12
C LEU A 193 -3.73 10.90 -15.32
N ARG A 194 -4.77 10.13 -15.05
CA ARG A 194 -4.67 8.82 -14.42
C ARG A 194 -3.97 7.83 -15.36
N GLU A 195 -4.33 7.77 -16.64
CA GLU A 195 -3.66 6.95 -17.63
C GLU A 195 -2.19 7.35 -17.82
N ILE A 196 -1.89 8.64 -17.84
CA ILE A 196 -0.53 9.18 -17.84
C ILE A 196 0.16 8.87 -16.52
N TYR A 197 -0.52 9.02 -15.40
CA TYR A 197 0.00 8.73 -14.06
C TYR A 197 0.25 7.23 -13.90
N ASP A 198 -0.70 6.38 -14.24
CA ASP A 198 -0.60 4.94 -14.11
C ASP A 198 0.39 4.31 -15.12
N ARG A 199 0.56 4.88 -16.30
CA ARG A 199 1.49 4.40 -17.33
C ARG A 199 2.87 5.07 -17.32
N LYS A 200 2.98 6.31 -16.87
CA LYS A 200 4.24 7.06 -16.85
C LYS A 200 4.85 7.18 -15.48
N TYR A 201 4.05 7.16 -14.44
CA TYR A 201 4.52 7.43 -13.08
C TYR A 201 4.55 6.13 -12.29
N LEU A 202 5.75 5.74 -11.89
CA LEU A 202 5.93 4.64 -10.95
C LEU A 202 5.34 5.06 -9.61
N ARG A 203 4.38 4.28 -9.11
CA ARG A 203 3.92 4.40 -7.73
C ARG A 203 4.86 3.59 -6.84
N PHE A 204 5.33 4.20 -5.78
CA PHE A 204 5.95 3.44 -4.72
C PHE A 204 4.79 2.82 -3.90
N GLY A 205 4.57 1.52 -4.07
CA GLY A 205 3.53 0.79 -3.37
C GLY A 205 3.72 0.75 -1.85
N THR A 206 2.98 -0.12 -1.16
CA THR A 206 3.08 -0.26 0.31
C THR A 206 4.47 -0.66 0.78
N SER A 207 5.27 -1.32 -0.07
CA SER A 207 6.61 -1.81 0.28
C SER A 207 7.64 -1.68 -0.85
N GLY A 208 7.36 -0.97 -1.95
CA GLY A 208 8.34 -0.81 -3.04
C GLY A 208 7.73 -0.54 -4.39
N VAL A 209 8.61 -0.41 -5.40
CA VAL A 209 8.25 -0.33 -6.82
C VAL A 209 8.33 -1.72 -7.42
N ARG A 210 7.32 -2.15 -8.15
CA ARG A 210 7.27 -3.43 -8.84
C ARG A 210 6.82 -3.24 -10.28
N GLY A 211 7.27 -4.12 -11.17
CA GLY A 211 6.88 -4.11 -12.57
C GLY A 211 7.31 -5.39 -13.29
N ARG A 212 6.76 -5.62 -14.47
CA ARG A 212 7.12 -6.76 -15.32
C ARG A 212 8.47 -6.52 -15.97
N TRP A 213 9.30 -7.54 -15.95
CA TRP A 213 10.64 -7.52 -16.50
C TRP A 213 10.66 -7.04 -17.95
N GLN A 214 11.54 -6.07 -18.26
CA GLN A 214 11.72 -5.43 -19.57
C GLN A 214 10.51 -4.69 -20.16
N ASN A 215 9.38 -4.65 -19.43
CA ASN A 215 8.22 -3.88 -19.83
C ASN A 215 8.06 -2.65 -18.93
N ASP A 216 7.66 -2.90 -17.68
CA ASP A 216 7.45 -1.84 -16.68
C ASP A 216 8.71 -1.67 -15.81
N PHE A 217 9.52 -2.73 -15.69
CA PHE A 217 10.76 -2.78 -14.91
C PHE A 217 11.96 -2.96 -15.84
N THR A 218 12.61 -1.86 -16.18
CA THR A 218 13.82 -1.82 -17.02
C THR A 218 15.02 -1.34 -16.21
N GLU A 219 16.24 -1.53 -16.71
CA GLU A 219 17.45 -1.01 -16.07
C GLU A 219 17.34 0.50 -15.77
N LYS A 220 16.93 1.29 -16.77
CA LYS A 220 16.77 2.74 -16.61
C LYS A 220 15.81 3.07 -15.46
N ARG A 221 14.65 2.40 -15.39
CA ARG A 221 13.68 2.60 -14.30
C ARG A 221 14.22 2.15 -12.95
N ALA A 222 14.89 1.00 -12.89
CA ALA A 222 15.51 0.52 -11.67
C ALA A 222 16.54 1.54 -11.14
N ARG A 223 17.41 2.05 -12.00
CA ARG A 223 18.39 3.07 -11.63
C ARG A 223 17.74 4.41 -11.22
N GLN A 224 16.64 4.82 -11.85
CA GLN A 224 15.86 5.99 -11.44
C GLN A 224 15.27 5.82 -10.04
N VAL A 225 14.73 4.64 -9.73
CA VAL A 225 14.21 4.31 -8.38
C VAL A 225 15.34 4.40 -7.35
N VAL A 226 16.48 3.78 -7.62
CA VAL A 226 17.62 3.78 -6.69
C VAL A 226 18.22 5.18 -6.55
N GLN A 227 18.30 5.97 -7.64
CA GLN A 227 18.76 7.36 -7.56
C GLN A 227 17.83 8.20 -6.66
N ALA A 228 16.53 8.03 -6.79
CA ALA A 228 15.56 8.74 -5.94
C ALA A 228 15.69 8.33 -4.46
N ILE A 229 15.96 7.05 -4.18
CA ILE A 229 16.28 6.55 -2.84
C ILE A 229 17.58 7.17 -2.33
N CYS A 230 18.64 7.22 -3.14
CA CYS A 230 19.90 7.86 -2.79
C CYS A 230 19.74 9.36 -2.53
N ASP A 231 18.92 10.05 -3.34
CA ASP A 231 18.60 11.46 -3.14
C ASP A 231 17.88 11.69 -1.81
N PHE A 232 16.98 10.78 -1.42
CA PHE A 232 16.36 10.80 -0.09
C PHE A 232 17.38 10.57 1.02
N MET A 233 18.18 9.49 0.93
CA MET A 233 19.21 9.19 1.92
C MET A 233 20.26 10.31 2.08
N ASN A 234 20.55 11.05 1.04
CA ASN A 234 21.42 12.23 1.03
C ASN A 234 20.72 13.52 1.53
N ASN A 235 19.60 13.42 2.22
CA ASN A 235 18.82 14.58 2.74
C ASN A 235 18.28 15.55 1.66
N ARG A 236 18.15 15.09 0.44
CA ARG A 236 17.66 15.96 -0.62
C ARG A 236 16.13 16.07 -0.58
N GLY A 237 15.56 16.48 0.58
CA GLY A 237 14.17 16.88 0.58
C GLY A 237 13.24 16.44 1.69
N VAL A 238 13.69 15.80 2.78
CA VAL A 238 12.80 15.45 3.90
C VAL A 238 13.39 15.91 5.24
N PRO A 239 12.89 17.02 5.82
CA PRO A 239 13.49 17.66 6.99
C PRO A 239 13.51 16.83 8.28
N ALA A 240 12.73 15.75 8.36
CA ALA A 240 12.56 14.97 9.59
C ALA A 240 13.45 13.71 9.68
N PHE A 241 14.29 13.46 8.69
CA PHE A 241 15.16 12.28 8.68
C PHE A 241 16.63 12.69 8.82
N VAL A 242 17.36 11.96 9.66
CA VAL A 242 18.81 12.08 9.76
C VAL A 242 19.40 11.61 8.44
N GLY A 243 20.10 12.49 7.73
CA GLY A 243 20.70 12.15 6.46
C GLY A 243 21.95 11.32 6.59
N ALA A 244 22.28 10.67 5.49
CA ALA A 244 23.49 9.88 5.39
C ALA A 244 24.78 10.73 5.53
N GLU A 245 24.70 12.05 5.35
CA GLU A 245 25.85 12.94 5.54
C GLU A 245 26.35 12.96 7.00
N ASP A 246 25.46 12.67 7.97
CA ASP A 246 25.79 12.59 9.39
C ASP A 246 26.28 11.20 9.81
N LEU A 247 26.33 10.23 8.89
CA LEU A 247 26.77 8.87 9.16
C LEU A 247 28.26 8.69 8.90
N ALA A 248 28.96 8.00 9.79
CA ALA A 248 30.39 7.77 9.70
C ALA A 248 30.77 6.95 8.43
N GLU A 249 30.04 5.87 8.15
CA GLU A 249 30.34 4.93 7.07
C GLU A 249 29.47 5.06 5.82
N ARG A 250 28.34 5.75 5.90
CA ARG A 250 27.38 5.92 4.78
C ARG A 250 27.07 4.59 4.06
N ARG A 251 26.78 3.55 4.84
CA ARG A 251 26.59 2.19 4.37
C ARG A 251 25.16 1.94 3.92
N VAL A 252 24.99 1.22 2.82
CA VAL A 252 23.69 0.70 2.35
C VAL A 252 23.77 -0.82 2.31
N VAL A 253 22.81 -1.48 2.95
CA VAL A 253 22.67 -2.93 2.90
C VAL A 253 21.83 -3.30 1.68
N ILE A 254 22.29 -4.28 0.89
CA ILE A 254 21.64 -4.68 -0.36
C ILE A 254 21.45 -6.19 -0.36
N GLY A 255 20.24 -6.64 -0.65
CA GLY A 255 19.91 -8.05 -0.81
C GLY A 255 18.94 -8.31 -1.95
N HIS A 256 18.68 -9.58 -2.21
CA HIS A 256 17.73 -9.99 -3.25
C HIS A 256 17.07 -11.31 -2.93
N ASP A 257 15.94 -11.57 -3.60
CA ASP A 257 15.25 -12.86 -3.61
C ASP A 257 15.76 -13.79 -4.73
N THR A 258 15.09 -14.91 -4.92
CA THR A 258 15.48 -15.97 -5.86
C THR A 258 14.98 -15.77 -7.29
N ARG A 259 14.28 -14.69 -7.58
CA ARG A 259 13.67 -14.41 -8.89
C ARG A 259 14.72 -14.27 -9.97
N ARG A 260 14.32 -14.59 -11.21
CA ARG A 260 15.17 -14.35 -12.39
C ARG A 260 15.64 -12.90 -12.43
N ASN A 261 16.94 -12.70 -12.64
CA ASN A 261 17.60 -11.39 -12.71
C ASN A 261 17.64 -10.57 -11.40
N SER A 262 17.32 -11.13 -10.24
CA SER A 262 17.44 -10.40 -8.98
C SER A 262 18.90 -10.03 -8.68
N ASP A 263 19.86 -10.87 -9.04
CA ASP A 263 21.29 -10.60 -9.01
C ASP A 263 21.69 -9.41 -9.90
N LEU A 264 21.16 -9.35 -11.14
CA LEU A 264 21.40 -8.23 -12.06
C LEU A 264 20.82 -6.91 -11.52
N VAL A 265 19.60 -6.95 -10.96
CA VAL A 265 19.00 -5.78 -10.31
C VAL A 265 19.85 -5.34 -9.11
N THR A 266 20.33 -6.27 -8.30
CA THR A 266 21.24 -5.99 -7.16
C THR A 266 22.51 -5.29 -7.63
N ARG A 267 23.07 -5.70 -8.75
CA ARG A 267 24.23 -5.03 -9.36
C ARG A 267 23.88 -3.57 -9.72
N TRP A 268 22.74 -3.30 -10.39
CA TRP A 268 22.33 -1.94 -10.72
C TRP A 268 22.11 -1.08 -9.49
N VAL A 269 21.55 -1.67 -8.41
CA VAL A 269 21.38 -1.02 -7.11
C VAL A 269 22.74 -0.62 -6.55
N ALA A 270 23.69 -1.56 -6.47
CA ALA A 270 25.02 -1.32 -5.92
C ALA A 270 25.79 -0.26 -6.71
N GLU A 271 25.84 -0.37 -8.03
CA GLU A 271 26.50 0.61 -8.93
C GLU A 271 25.94 2.01 -8.75
N THR A 272 24.60 2.14 -8.57
CA THR A 272 23.95 3.44 -8.37
C THR A 272 24.23 4.00 -6.98
N CYS A 273 24.20 3.18 -5.91
CA CYS A 273 24.56 3.60 -4.55
C CYS A 273 26.02 4.07 -4.47
N LEU A 274 26.94 3.31 -5.06
CA LEU A 274 28.37 3.67 -5.14
C LEU A 274 28.58 5.01 -5.86
N ALA A 275 27.89 5.25 -6.97
CA ALA A 275 27.95 6.53 -7.70
C ALA A 275 27.42 7.72 -6.88
N ASN A 276 26.58 7.47 -5.88
CA ASN A 276 26.08 8.47 -4.94
C ASN A 276 26.90 8.59 -3.64
N GLY A 277 28.08 7.96 -3.59
CA GLY A 277 29.03 8.07 -2.47
C GLY A 277 28.70 7.19 -1.28
N PHE A 278 27.92 6.13 -1.45
CA PHE A 278 27.67 5.14 -0.42
C PHE A 278 28.68 3.99 -0.49
N ARG A 279 28.94 3.35 0.64
CA ARG A 279 29.51 2.01 0.72
C ARG A 279 28.37 1.02 0.65
N VAL A 280 28.61 -0.19 0.14
CA VAL A 280 27.56 -1.20 -0.01
C VAL A 280 27.96 -2.52 0.62
N ASP A 281 27.07 -3.09 1.41
CA ASP A 281 27.14 -4.47 1.86
C ASP A 281 26.14 -5.28 1.03
N ILE A 282 26.63 -6.30 0.32
CA ILE A 282 25.83 -7.10 -0.62
C ILE A 282 25.74 -8.54 -0.14
N GLY A 283 24.52 -9.09 -0.08
CA GLY A 283 24.34 -10.51 0.21
C GLY A 283 25.07 -11.39 -0.77
N ASN A 284 25.90 -12.33 -0.27
CA ASN A 284 26.66 -13.29 -1.10
C ASN A 284 25.75 -14.30 -1.85
N ARG A 285 24.50 -14.36 -1.45
CA ARG A 285 23.42 -15.14 -2.05
C ARG A 285 22.10 -14.39 -1.86
N ASP A 286 21.00 -14.98 -2.30
CA ASP A 286 19.66 -14.55 -1.93
C ASP A 286 19.47 -14.55 -0.40
N VAL A 287 18.90 -13.48 0.14
CA VAL A 287 18.74 -13.26 1.59
C VAL A 287 17.30 -12.83 1.90
N PRO A 288 16.64 -13.43 2.90
CA PRO A 288 15.32 -13.03 3.34
C PRO A 288 15.25 -11.57 3.77
N THR A 289 14.14 -10.90 3.43
CA THR A 289 13.86 -9.54 3.89
C THR A 289 14.11 -9.38 5.41
N PRO A 290 13.56 -10.23 6.31
CA PRO A 290 13.81 -10.09 7.76
C PRO A 290 15.28 -10.28 8.17
N ALA A 291 16.01 -11.14 7.49
CA ALA A 291 17.43 -11.34 7.80
C ALA A 291 18.30 -10.15 7.37
N LEU A 292 17.90 -9.45 6.28
CA LEU A 292 18.51 -8.18 5.88
C LEU A 292 18.23 -7.07 6.91
N VAL A 293 16.98 -6.99 7.39
CA VAL A 293 16.62 -6.03 8.45
C VAL A 293 17.39 -6.33 9.73
N PHE A 294 17.49 -7.61 10.13
CA PHE A 294 18.33 -8.03 11.26
C PHE A 294 19.79 -7.61 11.08
N TYR A 295 20.35 -7.82 9.89
CA TYR A 295 21.75 -7.46 9.61
C TYR A 295 21.97 -5.94 9.74
N GLU A 296 21.05 -5.14 9.21
CA GLU A 296 21.08 -3.68 9.35
C GLU A 296 20.94 -3.21 10.80
N THR A 297 19.97 -3.76 11.55
CA THR A 297 19.53 -3.14 12.81
C THR A 297 20.08 -3.76 14.08
N ASP A 298 20.55 -5.01 14.03
CA ASP A 298 20.99 -5.78 15.20
C ASP A 298 22.41 -6.34 15.06
N PHE A 299 22.98 -6.33 13.85
CA PHE A 299 24.34 -6.79 13.60
C PHE A 299 25.31 -5.63 13.31
N LEU A 300 24.94 -4.69 12.45
CA LEU A 300 25.73 -3.49 12.17
C LEU A 300 25.46 -2.39 13.20
N PRO A 301 26.44 -1.48 13.43
CA PRO A 301 26.18 -0.26 14.21
C PRO A 301 25.12 0.61 13.48
N PRO A 302 24.01 0.96 14.14
CA PRO A 302 22.95 1.76 13.50
C PRO A 302 23.41 3.12 12.97
N GLU A 303 24.47 3.69 13.54
CA GLU A 303 25.09 4.95 13.12
C GLU A 303 25.84 4.85 11.80
N ASP A 304 26.11 3.66 11.30
CA ASP A 304 26.84 3.45 10.05
C ASP A 304 25.93 3.25 8.84
N VAL A 305 24.65 2.91 9.05
CA VAL A 305 23.76 2.45 7.99
C VAL A 305 22.76 3.53 7.59
N ALA A 306 22.70 3.83 6.30
CA ALA A 306 21.78 4.79 5.70
C ALA A 306 20.41 4.17 5.37
N GLY A 307 20.36 2.86 5.13
CA GLY A 307 19.15 2.10 4.81
C GLY A 307 19.44 0.79 4.09
N LEU A 308 18.35 0.12 3.75
CA LEU A 308 18.32 -1.20 3.15
C LEU A 308 17.56 -1.16 1.82
N ILE A 309 18.13 -1.73 0.77
CA ILE A 309 17.49 -1.87 -0.55
C ILE A 309 17.43 -3.34 -0.94
N ILE A 310 16.25 -3.82 -1.32
CA ILE A 310 16.01 -5.23 -1.63
C ILE A 310 15.47 -5.37 -3.04
N ALA A 311 16.15 -6.16 -3.87
CA ALA A 311 15.68 -6.54 -5.19
C ALA A 311 14.69 -7.71 -5.06
N THR A 312 13.40 -7.41 -5.05
CA THR A 312 12.31 -8.39 -4.90
C THR A 312 10.98 -7.84 -5.40
N ALA A 313 10.15 -8.72 -5.95
CA ALA A 313 8.74 -8.45 -6.18
C ALA A 313 7.84 -9.23 -5.18
N SER A 314 8.42 -9.78 -4.07
CA SER A 314 7.73 -10.56 -3.05
C SER A 314 6.94 -11.72 -3.71
N HIS A 315 5.67 -11.89 -3.44
CA HIS A 315 4.81 -12.96 -3.95
C HIS A 315 4.27 -12.77 -5.38
N ASN A 316 4.64 -11.69 -6.10
CA ASN A 316 4.17 -11.47 -7.48
C ASN A 316 4.62 -12.59 -8.43
N PRO A 317 4.00 -12.74 -9.63
CA PRO A 317 4.38 -13.74 -10.63
C PRO A 317 5.89 -13.73 -11.00
N PRO A 318 6.43 -14.83 -11.53
CA PRO A 318 7.87 -14.97 -11.81
C PRO A 318 8.43 -13.90 -12.74
N GLU A 319 7.64 -13.39 -13.69
CA GLU A 319 8.03 -12.36 -14.65
C GLU A 319 8.10 -10.94 -14.05
N TRP A 320 7.78 -10.77 -12.77
CA TRP A 320 7.87 -9.50 -12.08
C TRP A 320 9.21 -9.31 -11.39
N GLN A 321 9.65 -8.05 -11.35
CA GLN A 321 10.77 -7.60 -10.54
C GLN A 321 10.40 -6.37 -9.73
N GLY A 322 11.22 -6.02 -8.73
CA GLY A 322 10.93 -4.86 -7.92
C GLY A 322 12.11 -4.43 -7.04
N ILE A 323 11.92 -3.29 -6.41
CA ILE A 323 12.85 -2.72 -5.44
C ILE A 323 12.04 -2.29 -4.22
N LYS A 324 12.33 -2.87 -3.06
CA LYS A 324 11.88 -2.40 -1.75
C LYS A 324 12.94 -1.49 -1.14
N PHE A 325 12.51 -0.55 -0.32
CA PHE A 325 13.38 0.32 0.45
C PHE A 325 12.90 0.43 1.89
N ASN A 326 13.81 0.16 2.82
CA ASN A 326 13.65 0.43 4.23
C ASN A 326 14.70 1.50 4.60
N PRO A 327 14.29 2.68 5.08
CA PRO A 327 15.22 3.69 5.57
C PRO A 327 15.91 3.21 6.85
N ARG A 328 16.91 3.93 7.31
CA ARG A 328 17.62 3.67 8.55
C ARG A 328 16.72 3.16 9.67
N LEU A 329 17.15 2.16 10.43
CA LEU A 329 16.43 1.38 11.45
C LEU A 329 15.49 0.30 10.86
N GLY A 330 15.59 -0.02 9.58
CA GLY A 330 15.08 -1.24 8.97
C GLY A 330 13.55 -1.33 8.80
N TYR A 331 12.79 -0.31 9.15
CA TYR A 331 11.34 -0.34 8.98
C TYR A 331 10.93 -0.01 7.53
N PRO A 332 9.83 -0.56 7.01
CA PRO A 332 9.34 -0.21 5.68
C PRO A 332 9.09 1.28 5.55
N ALA A 333 9.51 1.85 4.43
CA ALA A 333 9.45 3.29 4.19
C ALA A 333 8.03 3.85 4.43
N PRO A 334 7.87 4.83 5.33
CA PRO A 334 6.58 5.45 5.59
C PRO A 334 6.09 6.26 4.38
N THR A 335 4.82 6.62 4.37
CA THR A 335 4.19 7.23 3.20
C THR A 335 4.85 8.52 2.75
N ASN A 336 5.30 9.37 3.67
CA ASN A 336 6.02 10.59 3.32
C ASN A 336 7.34 10.32 2.58
N VAL A 337 8.04 9.24 2.92
CA VAL A 337 9.27 8.81 2.24
C VAL A 337 8.94 8.23 0.87
N THR A 338 7.95 7.33 0.80
CA THR A 338 7.55 6.71 -0.48
C THR A 338 6.98 7.73 -1.46
N ASP A 339 6.28 8.74 -0.98
CA ASP A 339 5.77 9.85 -1.79
C ASP A 339 6.90 10.73 -2.34
N PHE A 340 7.91 11.04 -1.51
CA PHE A 340 9.11 11.73 -1.97
C PHE A 340 9.83 10.95 -3.07
N ILE A 341 10.08 9.65 -2.83
CA ILE A 341 10.77 8.80 -3.79
C ILE A 341 9.97 8.72 -5.10
N ALA A 342 8.66 8.51 -5.03
CA ALA A 342 7.80 8.46 -6.21
C ALA A 342 7.84 9.79 -7.00
N PHE A 343 7.80 10.91 -6.30
CA PHE A 343 7.95 12.22 -6.92
C PHE A 343 9.30 12.37 -7.62
N ARG A 344 10.40 12.02 -6.95
CA ARG A 344 11.74 12.15 -7.49
C ARG A 344 11.98 11.23 -8.70
N ILE A 345 11.44 10.01 -8.68
CA ILE A 345 11.44 9.11 -9.85
C ILE A 345 10.78 9.82 -11.05
N ASN A 346 9.66 10.48 -10.83
CA ASN A 346 8.93 11.15 -11.89
C ASN A 346 9.69 12.37 -12.45
N GLU A 347 10.39 13.12 -11.61
CA GLU A 347 11.30 14.18 -12.06
C GLU A 347 12.40 13.61 -12.97
N LEU A 348 13.08 12.55 -12.52
CA LEU A 348 14.14 11.88 -13.29
C LEU A 348 13.63 11.37 -14.64
N GLN A 349 12.38 10.86 -14.68
CA GLN A 349 11.75 10.44 -15.93
C GLN A 349 11.47 11.61 -16.88
N LEU A 350 10.94 12.72 -16.36
CA LEU A 350 10.65 13.92 -17.16
C LEU A 350 11.92 14.57 -17.71
N GLU A 351 13.00 14.51 -16.95
CA GLU A 351 14.31 15.03 -17.33
C GLU A 351 15.11 14.02 -18.21
N ASP A 352 14.54 12.86 -18.48
CA ASP A 352 15.19 11.75 -19.20
C ASP A 352 16.51 11.28 -18.55
N GLN A 353 16.69 11.54 -17.25
CA GLN A 353 17.87 11.13 -16.50
C GLN A 353 17.77 9.68 -16.07
N SER A 354 18.86 8.95 -16.15
CA SER A 354 19.05 7.69 -15.45
C SER A 354 19.80 7.94 -14.14
N GLY A 355 19.74 7.00 -13.19
CA GLY A 355 20.61 7.04 -12.01
C GLY A 355 22.08 6.93 -12.40
N GLY A 356 22.97 7.40 -11.52
CA GLY A 356 24.41 7.23 -11.65
C GLY A 356 24.81 5.74 -11.73
N SER A 357 25.99 5.47 -12.30
CA SER A 357 26.59 4.12 -12.34
C SER A 357 28.07 4.22 -12.03
N ALA A 358 28.53 3.45 -11.05
CA ALA A 358 29.94 3.30 -10.73
C ALA A 358 30.44 1.91 -11.15
N ASP A 359 31.73 1.82 -11.38
CA ASP A 359 32.38 0.54 -11.65
C ASP A 359 32.47 -0.29 -10.37
N LEU A 360 31.73 -1.41 -10.34
CA LEU A 360 31.64 -2.29 -9.16
C LEU A 360 32.97 -2.96 -8.86
N GLU A 361 33.70 -3.45 -9.87
CA GLU A 361 34.98 -4.12 -9.69
C GLU A 361 36.07 -3.17 -9.11
N ASN A 362 36.08 -1.95 -9.58
CA ASN A 362 36.94 -0.90 -9.03
C ASN A 362 36.53 -0.58 -7.57
N ALA A 363 35.23 -0.50 -7.27
CA ALA A 363 34.74 -0.26 -5.92
C ALA A 363 35.12 -1.38 -4.94
N GLU A 364 35.05 -2.65 -5.37
CA GLU A 364 35.51 -3.81 -4.61
C GLU A 364 37.00 -3.71 -4.28
N THR A 365 37.84 -3.39 -5.28
CA THR A 365 39.29 -3.20 -5.10
C THR A 365 39.60 -2.09 -4.09
N ARG A 366 38.74 -1.07 -4.00
CA ARG A 366 38.85 0.03 -3.04
C ARG A 366 38.27 -0.28 -1.66
N GLY A 367 37.71 -1.47 -1.45
CA GLY A 367 37.07 -1.86 -0.18
C GLY A 367 35.76 -1.11 0.10
N LEU A 368 35.06 -0.65 -0.93
CA LEU A 368 33.77 0.01 -0.79
C LEU A 368 32.58 -0.97 -0.87
N VAL A 369 32.86 -2.23 -1.16
CA VAL A 369 31.91 -3.33 -1.25
C VAL A 369 32.27 -4.41 -0.25
N THR A 370 31.31 -4.87 0.53
CA THR A 370 31.47 -5.97 1.49
C THR A 370 30.43 -7.05 1.18
N GLY A 371 30.88 -8.29 0.99
CA GLY A 371 29.96 -9.43 0.89
C GLY A 371 29.59 -9.98 2.25
N PHE A 372 28.33 -10.41 2.45
CA PHE A 372 27.89 -11.00 3.71
C PHE A 372 26.86 -12.14 3.52
N ASP A 373 26.77 -13.05 4.50
CA ASP A 373 25.66 -14.01 4.66
C ASP A 373 25.22 -13.98 6.13
N PRO A 374 24.00 -13.53 6.44
CA PRO A 374 23.55 -13.35 7.81
C PRO A 374 22.97 -14.61 8.46
N LEU A 375 22.90 -15.76 7.75
CA LEU A 375 22.17 -16.94 8.21
C LEU A 375 22.61 -17.42 9.60
N ASP A 376 23.91 -17.62 9.81
CA ASP A 376 24.41 -18.12 11.10
C ASP A 376 24.23 -17.11 12.23
N GLN A 377 24.36 -15.82 11.93
CA GLN A 377 24.15 -14.75 12.88
C GLN A 377 22.66 -14.60 13.25
N TYR A 378 21.77 -14.66 12.26
CA TYR A 378 20.33 -14.59 12.46
C TYR A 378 19.85 -15.78 13.32
N VAL A 379 20.23 -17.03 12.98
CA VAL A 379 19.83 -18.23 13.75
C VAL A 379 20.31 -18.12 15.22
N ARG A 380 21.57 -17.72 15.42
CA ARG A 380 22.12 -17.50 16.78
C ARG A 380 21.36 -16.40 17.52
N TRP A 381 21.03 -15.32 16.82
CA TRP A 381 20.31 -14.19 17.40
C TRP A 381 18.88 -14.58 17.84
N ILE A 382 18.15 -15.36 17.03
CA ILE A 382 16.86 -15.92 17.41
C ILE A 382 17.00 -16.83 18.64
N LYS A 383 17.96 -17.76 18.60
CA LYS A 383 18.22 -18.72 19.70
C LYS A 383 18.58 -18.05 21.01
N ASN A 384 19.32 -16.97 20.97
CA ASN A 384 19.75 -16.22 22.15
C ASN A 384 18.76 -15.12 22.58
N ASN A 385 17.51 -15.19 22.14
CA ASN A 385 16.47 -14.20 22.45
C ASN A 385 16.97 -12.75 22.24
N GLY A 386 17.67 -12.51 21.12
CA GLY A 386 18.17 -11.20 20.77
C GLY A 386 19.24 -10.63 21.69
N ASN A 387 20.12 -11.48 22.21
CA ASN A 387 21.14 -11.10 23.16
C ASN A 387 20.61 -10.53 24.50
N GLY A 388 19.41 -10.96 24.91
CA GLY A 388 18.80 -10.58 26.17
C GLY A 388 17.96 -9.29 26.14
N ASN A 389 17.81 -8.68 24.98
CA ASN A 389 16.99 -7.49 24.83
C ASN A 389 15.51 -7.84 24.61
N GLN A 390 14.73 -7.85 25.69
CA GLN A 390 13.27 -7.66 25.77
C GLN A 390 12.36 -8.32 24.70
N ARG A 391 12.86 -9.35 23.97
CA ARG A 391 12.09 -10.10 22.99
C ARG A 391 11.08 -11.01 23.65
N ILE A 392 10.18 -11.51 22.84
CA ILE A 392 9.36 -12.65 23.18
C ILE A 392 10.27 -13.88 23.12
N PRO A 393 10.65 -14.47 24.27
CA PRO A 393 11.54 -15.62 24.26
C PRO A 393 10.84 -16.84 23.69
N ILE A 394 11.49 -17.54 22.75
CA ILE A 394 11.08 -18.85 22.25
C ILE A 394 11.64 -19.92 23.17
N ASP A 395 10.77 -20.83 23.59
CA ASP A 395 11.16 -21.97 24.42
C ASP A 395 11.48 -23.19 23.55
N PHE A 396 12.75 -23.29 23.12
CA PHE A 396 13.22 -24.39 22.26
C PHE A 396 13.10 -25.77 22.93
N ASP A 397 13.22 -25.84 24.28
CA ASP A 397 13.11 -27.11 25.01
C ASP A 397 11.65 -27.59 25.06
N ARG A 398 10.70 -26.65 25.24
CA ARG A 398 9.26 -26.93 25.15
C ARG A 398 8.87 -27.36 23.75
N ILE A 399 9.35 -26.69 22.69
CA ILE A 399 9.13 -27.09 21.30
C ILE A 399 9.67 -28.52 21.09
N ARG A 400 10.91 -28.78 21.49
CA ARG A 400 11.55 -30.12 21.40
C ARG A 400 10.70 -31.19 22.08
N HIS A 401 10.23 -30.91 23.29
CA HIS A 401 9.42 -31.85 24.06
C HIS A 401 8.07 -32.12 23.37
N PHE A 402 7.38 -31.09 22.95
CA PHE A 402 6.06 -31.23 22.32
C PHE A 402 6.14 -31.91 20.95
N PHE A 403 7.14 -31.60 20.14
CA PHE A 403 7.31 -32.14 18.80
C PHE A 403 8.19 -33.42 18.73
N ALA A 404 8.58 -34.01 19.85
CA ALA A 404 9.49 -35.16 19.88
C ALA A 404 9.02 -36.36 19.05
N ASP A 405 7.71 -36.61 19.07
CA ASP A 405 7.05 -37.69 18.32
C ASP A 405 6.32 -37.23 17.07
N LYS A 406 6.38 -35.92 16.78
CA LYS A 406 5.65 -35.27 15.69
C LYS A 406 6.60 -34.92 14.54
N HIS A 407 6.00 -34.73 13.39
CA HIS A 407 6.67 -34.34 12.16
C HIS A 407 5.99 -33.10 11.58
N VAL A 408 6.75 -32.19 10.99
CA VAL A 408 6.24 -30.97 10.35
C VAL A 408 6.67 -30.89 8.89
N VAL A 409 5.97 -30.14 8.07
CA VAL A 409 6.32 -29.87 6.67
C VAL A 409 6.62 -28.37 6.54
N VAL A 410 7.73 -28.06 5.87
CA VAL A 410 8.12 -26.67 5.54
C VAL A 410 8.07 -26.52 4.02
N ASP A 411 7.38 -25.50 3.54
CA ASP A 411 7.37 -25.11 2.13
C ASP A 411 8.14 -23.80 1.96
N GLU A 412 9.32 -23.91 1.36
CA GLU A 412 10.21 -22.75 1.11
C GLU A 412 9.82 -21.99 -0.16
N MET A 413 8.81 -22.47 -0.91
CA MET A 413 8.28 -21.87 -2.15
C MET A 413 9.37 -21.36 -3.11
N HIS A 414 10.49 -22.11 -3.25
CA HIS A 414 11.67 -21.74 -4.03
C HIS A 414 12.28 -20.38 -3.61
N GLY A 415 11.87 -19.84 -2.45
CA GLY A 415 12.24 -18.52 -1.96
C GLY A 415 13.59 -18.47 -1.26
N CYS A 416 13.99 -17.27 -0.83
CA CYS A 416 15.25 -17.03 -0.11
C CYS A 416 15.20 -17.43 1.38
N GLY A 417 14.04 -17.84 1.91
CA GLY A 417 13.89 -18.37 3.28
C GLY A 417 14.61 -19.70 3.54
N ARG A 418 15.12 -20.34 2.46
CA ARG A 418 15.78 -21.64 2.52
C ARG A 418 16.92 -21.67 3.52
N GLY A 419 16.82 -22.61 4.44
CA GLY A 419 17.80 -22.80 5.49
C GLY A 419 17.57 -21.99 6.77
N TYR A 420 16.75 -20.97 6.77
CA TYR A 420 16.50 -20.15 7.96
C TYR A 420 15.57 -20.87 8.96
N LEU A 421 14.34 -21.17 8.57
CA LEU A 421 13.40 -21.90 9.43
C LEU A 421 13.88 -23.32 9.70
N THR A 422 14.37 -24.04 8.70
CA THR A 422 14.81 -25.44 8.85
C THR A 422 16.02 -25.59 9.77
N ARG A 423 16.94 -24.60 9.81
CA ARG A 423 18.04 -24.55 10.81
C ARG A 423 17.48 -24.36 12.23
N LEU A 424 16.52 -23.46 12.42
CA LEU A 424 15.85 -23.25 13.71
C LEU A 424 15.11 -24.51 14.17
N LEU A 425 14.47 -25.25 13.24
CA LEU A 425 13.85 -26.55 13.53
C LEU A 425 14.89 -27.61 13.94
N GLY A 426 16.04 -27.62 13.27
CA GLY A 426 17.18 -28.49 13.63
C GLY A 426 17.69 -28.20 15.05
N GLU A 427 17.82 -26.93 15.42
CA GLU A 427 18.20 -26.52 16.78
C GLU A 427 17.15 -26.92 17.82
N ALA A 428 15.87 -26.91 17.46
CA ALA A 428 14.78 -27.40 18.28
C ALA A 428 14.68 -28.94 18.29
N GLY A 429 15.39 -29.66 17.44
CA GLY A 429 15.35 -31.13 17.32
C GLY A 429 14.03 -31.64 16.71
N VAL A 430 13.37 -30.82 15.88
CA VAL A 430 12.08 -31.16 15.26
C VAL A 430 12.28 -31.87 13.94
N ARG A 431 11.66 -33.03 13.75
CA ARG A 431 11.67 -33.76 12.46
C ARG A 431 10.84 -33.01 11.42
N HIS A 432 11.38 -32.76 10.24
CA HIS A 432 10.70 -32.02 9.20
C HIS A 432 10.98 -32.54 7.79
N THR A 433 10.03 -32.32 6.91
CA THR A 433 10.16 -32.49 5.45
C THR A 433 10.13 -31.10 4.82
N VAL A 434 10.95 -30.88 3.80
CA VAL A 434 11.05 -29.59 3.10
C VAL A 434 10.53 -29.76 1.67
N LEU A 435 9.62 -28.88 1.27
CA LEU A 435 9.14 -28.71 -0.09
C LEU A 435 9.83 -27.52 -0.73
N HIS A 436 10.05 -27.55 -2.03
CA HIS A 436 10.58 -26.46 -2.84
C HIS A 436 11.88 -25.85 -2.27
N ALA A 437 12.82 -26.72 -1.84
CA ALA A 437 14.07 -26.32 -1.19
C ALA A 437 15.14 -25.81 -2.17
N GLU A 438 14.97 -26.04 -3.47
CA GLU A 438 15.86 -25.57 -4.53
C GLU A 438 15.46 -24.18 -5.04
N VAL A 439 16.42 -23.45 -5.62
CA VAL A 439 16.14 -22.20 -6.34
C VAL A 439 15.52 -22.55 -7.69
N ASP A 440 14.31 -22.07 -7.89
CA ASP A 440 13.67 -22.08 -9.21
C ASP A 440 13.15 -20.68 -9.54
N PRO A 441 13.78 -19.97 -10.50
CA PRO A 441 13.35 -18.62 -10.90
C PRO A 441 11.94 -18.54 -11.50
N GLU A 442 11.38 -19.69 -11.92
CA GLU A 442 10.00 -19.81 -12.39
C GLU A 442 9.02 -20.21 -11.26
N LEU A 443 9.50 -20.27 -10.02
CA LEU A 443 8.71 -20.57 -8.82
C LEU A 443 7.90 -21.89 -8.94
N GLY A 444 8.52 -22.94 -9.52
CA GLY A 444 7.84 -24.23 -9.77
C GLY A 444 6.72 -24.14 -10.79
N GLY A 445 6.67 -23.10 -11.61
CA GLY A 445 5.59 -22.84 -12.56
C GLY A 445 4.30 -22.33 -11.92
N GLN A 446 4.32 -21.94 -10.65
CA GLN A 446 3.19 -21.32 -9.96
C GLN A 446 3.00 -19.87 -10.42
N ASP A 447 1.73 -19.43 -10.48
CA ASP A 447 1.43 -18.04 -10.82
C ASP A 447 1.85 -17.07 -9.69
N TYR A 448 1.83 -17.53 -8.42
CA TYR A 448 2.24 -16.74 -7.25
C TYR A 448 2.95 -17.65 -6.22
N ALA A 449 4.09 -17.22 -5.71
CA ALA A 449 4.73 -17.84 -4.54
C ALA A 449 4.14 -17.21 -3.26
N ASN A 450 2.89 -17.54 -2.95
CA ASN A 450 2.15 -17.02 -1.82
C ASN A 450 1.76 -18.17 -0.88
N PRO A 451 2.12 -18.12 0.42
CA PRO A 451 1.81 -19.19 1.37
C PRO A 451 0.33 -19.27 1.77
N GLU A 452 -0.54 -18.48 1.15
CA GLU A 452 -1.98 -18.48 1.35
C GLU A 452 -2.71 -19.35 0.31
N GLU A 453 -3.95 -19.72 0.62
CA GLU A 453 -4.83 -20.34 -0.36
C GLU A 453 -5.11 -19.41 -1.56
N PRO A 454 -5.19 -19.96 -2.78
CA PRO A 454 -5.12 -21.39 -3.15
C PRO A 454 -3.70 -21.90 -3.44
N PHE A 455 -2.66 -21.08 -3.29
CA PHE A 455 -1.29 -21.36 -3.78
C PHE A 455 -0.52 -22.36 -2.92
N ASN A 456 -0.97 -22.59 -1.68
CA ASN A 456 -0.36 -23.54 -0.73
C ASN A 456 -0.93 -24.98 -0.85
N TYR A 457 -1.51 -25.33 -1.98
CA TYR A 457 -2.22 -26.62 -2.15
C TYR A 457 -1.30 -27.82 -1.93
N LEU A 458 -0.04 -27.77 -2.37
CA LEU A 458 0.91 -28.88 -2.18
C LEU A 458 1.29 -29.03 -0.72
N LEU A 459 1.48 -27.95 0.02
CA LEU A 459 1.71 -27.98 1.46
C LEU A 459 0.52 -28.64 2.18
N LYS A 460 -0.72 -28.25 1.86
CA LYS A 460 -1.94 -28.84 2.42
C LYS A 460 -2.04 -30.34 2.14
N GLN A 461 -1.81 -30.72 0.90
CA GLN A 461 -1.82 -32.13 0.48
C GLN A 461 -0.75 -32.93 1.21
N THR A 462 0.49 -32.46 1.26
CA THR A 462 1.58 -33.15 1.92
C THR A 462 1.34 -33.32 3.41
N VAL A 463 0.82 -32.31 4.10
CA VAL A 463 0.43 -32.40 5.52
C VAL A 463 -0.63 -33.45 5.72
N ALA A 464 -1.68 -33.49 4.88
CA ALA A 464 -2.76 -34.45 5.00
C ALA A 464 -2.28 -35.90 4.74
N GLU A 465 -1.48 -36.12 3.68
CA GLU A 465 -1.03 -37.46 3.26
C GLU A 465 0.06 -38.03 4.16
N SER A 466 0.99 -37.19 4.66
CA SER A 466 2.08 -37.63 5.53
C SER A 466 1.65 -37.76 6.99
N GLY A 467 0.47 -37.28 7.36
CA GLY A 467 0.03 -37.21 8.75
C GLY A 467 0.86 -36.22 9.59
N ALA A 468 1.51 -35.25 8.96
CA ALA A 468 2.26 -34.23 9.65
C ALA A 468 1.38 -33.42 10.60
N HIS A 469 1.98 -32.97 11.67
CA HIS A 469 1.27 -32.23 12.73
C HIS A 469 1.03 -30.78 12.37
N LEU A 470 1.94 -30.20 11.59
CA LEU A 470 1.88 -28.80 11.17
C LEU A 470 2.58 -28.64 9.80
N GLY A 471 2.03 -27.82 8.95
CA GLY A 471 2.66 -27.31 7.74
C GLY A 471 2.94 -25.81 7.85
N MET A 472 4.09 -25.37 7.37
CA MET A 472 4.57 -24.00 7.44
C MET A 472 5.09 -23.58 6.08
N GLY A 473 4.60 -22.46 5.54
CA GLY A 473 5.05 -21.88 4.27
C GLY A 473 5.62 -20.48 4.43
N MET A 474 6.42 -20.06 3.46
CA MET A 474 6.93 -18.69 3.35
C MET A 474 6.87 -18.23 1.90
N ASP A 475 6.75 -16.92 1.64
CA ASP A 475 6.82 -16.37 0.28
C ASP A 475 8.26 -16.20 -0.21
N THR A 476 8.43 -15.69 -1.43
CA THR A 476 9.74 -15.64 -2.10
C THR A 476 10.81 -14.90 -1.32
N ASP A 477 10.47 -13.79 -0.66
CA ASP A 477 11.40 -13.01 0.19
C ASP A 477 11.22 -13.27 1.69
N ALA A 478 10.45 -14.32 2.02
CA ALA A 478 10.25 -14.89 3.34
C ALA A 478 9.80 -13.87 4.40
N ASP A 479 9.07 -12.83 4.00
CA ASP A 479 8.48 -11.88 4.94
C ASP A 479 7.08 -12.30 5.41
N ARG A 480 6.47 -13.34 4.79
CA ARG A 480 5.15 -13.89 5.12
C ARG A 480 5.23 -15.32 5.65
N PHE A 481 4.17 -15.69 6.35
CA PHE A 481 3.96 -17.06 6.83
C PHE A 481 2.67 -17.66 6.27
N GLY A 482 2.62 -18.99 6.18
CA GLY A 482 1.40 -19.75 5.87
C GLY A 482 1.32 -20.97 6.77
N ILE A 483 0.17 -21.19 7.37
CA ILE A 483 0.00 -22.25 8.37
C ILE A 483 -1.08 -23.23 7.98
N VAL A 484 -0.72 -24.50 7.99
CA VAL A 484 -1.60 -25.65 7.74
C VAL A 484 -1.59 -26.54 8.96
N ASP A 485 -2.73 -26.72 9.60
CA ASP A 485 -2.91 -27.63 10.74
C ASP A 485 -2.96 -29.10 10.29
N LYS A 486 -2.86 -29.98 11.24
CA LYS A 486 -3.00 -31.43 11.06
C LYS A 486 -4.22 -31.75 10.21
N GLY A 487 -4.03 -32.66 9.23
CA GLY A 487 -5.08 -33.04 8.27
C GLY A 487 -5.23 -32.10 7.07
N GLY A 488 -4.31 -31.16 6.88
CA GLY A 488 -4.28 -30.28 5.69
C GLY A 488 -5.22 -29.07 5.77
N VAL A 489 -5.61 -28.66 6.97
CA VAL A 489 -6.51 -27.53 7.19
C VAL A 489 -5.72 -26.23 7.25
N TYR A 490 -5.97 -25.31 6.32
CA TYR A 490 -5.33 -23.99 6.32
C TYR A 490 -5.92 -23.08 7.39
N PHE A 491 -5.06 -22.42 8.15
CA PHE A 491 -5.43 -21.39 9.13
C PHE A 491 -5.11 -19.99 8.59
N ARG A 492 -6.14 -19.16 8.55
CA ARG A 492 -6.00 -17.78 8.06
C ARG A 492 -5.15 -16.94 9.00
N PRO A 493 -4.42 -15.92 8.45
CA PRO A 493 -3.60 -15.04 9.26
C PRO A 493 -4.35 -14.36 10.41
N ASN A 494 -5.61 -13.97 10.19
CA ASN A 494 -6.47 -13.38 11.23
C ASN A 494 -6.74 -14.33 12.40
N GLN A 495 -6.94 -15.62 12.13
CA GLN A 495 -7.11 -16.63 13.18
C GLN A 495 -5.80 -16.83 13.96
N ILE A 496 -4.69 -16.93 13.24
CA ILE A 496 -3.35 -17.05 13.84
C ILE A 496 -3.04 -15.83 14.71
N LEU A 497 -3.24 -14.62 14.20
CA LEU A 497 -3.02 -13.39 14.96
C LEU A 497 -3.87 -13.35 16.24
N THR A 498 -5.15 -13.74 16.14
CA THR A 498 -6.06 -13.81 17.29
C THR A 498 -5.53 -14.77 18.37
N MET A 499 -5.11 -15.97 17.97
CA MET A 499 -4.53 -16.94 18.91
C MET A 499 -3.21 -16.48 19.51
N LEU A 500 -2.37 -15.78 18.72
CA LEU A 500 -1.11 -15.20 19.21
C LEU A 500 -1.32 -14.06 20.21
N VAL A 501 -2.33 -13.20 19.99
CA VAL A 501 -2.71 -12.16 20.98
C VAL A 501 -3.14 -12.80 22.30
N ARG A 502 -3.97 -13.85 22.23
CA ARG A 502 -4.33 -14.64 23.41
C ARG A 502 -3.09 -15.22 24.10
N TYR A 503 -2.27 -15.93 23.33
CA TYR A 503 -1.08 -16.60 23.83
C TYR A 503 -0.12 -15.64 24.54
N LEU A 504 0.27 -14.58 23.85
CA LEU A 504 1.25 -13.64 24.36
C LEU A 504 0.71 -12.74 25.47
N GLY A 505 -0.47 -12.15 25.24
CA GLY A 505 -1.05 -11.15 26.12
C GLY A 505 -1.85 -11.73 27.26
N VAL A 506 -2.86 -12.55 26.97
CA VAL A 506 -3.79 -13.02 27.99
C VAL A 506 -3.18 -14.11 28.85
N ASP A 507 -2.62 -15.16 28.23
CA ASP A 507 -2.14 -16.35 28.96
C ASP A 507 -0.70 -16.21 29.47
N ARG A 508 0.19 -15.46 28.77
CA ARG A 508 1.55 -15.17 29.25
C ARG A 508 1.67 -13.85 30.00
N GLY A 509 0.65 -13.00 29.98
CA GLY A 509 0.65 -11.71 30.67
C GLY A 509 1.66 -10.69 30.13
N LEU A 510 2.10 -10.83 28.87
CA LEU A 510 3.00 -9.86 28.25
C LEU A 510 2.18 -8.63 27.82
N THR A 511 2.68 -7.45 28.16
CA THR A 511 2.03 -6.16 27.88
C THR A 511 2.60 -5.48 26.63
N GLY A 512 1.84 -4.57 26.04
CA GLY A 512 2.24 -3.78 24.90
C GLY A 512 1.08 -3.56 23.94
N ARG A 513 1.23 -2.64 22.99
CA ARG A 513 0.19 -2.33 22.01
C ARG A 513 -0.09 -3.54 21.11
N VAL A 514 -1.37 -3.83 20.92
CA VAL A 514 -1.84 -4.81 19.93
C VAL A 514 -2.31 -4.03 18.72
N ILE A 515 -1.78 -4.36 17.55
CA ILE A 515 -2.05 -3.62 16.30
C ILE A 515 -2.52 -4.61 15.23
N ALA A 516 -3.64 -4.33 14.62
CA ALA A 516 -4.13 -5.06 13.45
C ALA A 516 -4.43 -4.09 12.31
N THR A 517 -4.46 -4.61 11.10
CA THR A 517 -5.01 -3.85 9.97
C THR A 517 -6.52 -3.74 10.08
N GLN A 518 -7.11 -2.77 9.39
CA GLN A 518 -8.57 -2.59 9.37
C GLN A 518 -9.32 -3.81 8.79
N THR A 519 -8.61 -4.70 8.10
CA THR A 519 -9.11 -5.99 7.62
C THR A 519 -8.82 -7.15 8.59
N GLY A 520 -8.29 -6.83 9.77
CA GLY A 520 -8.00 -7.79 10.84
C GLY A 520 -9.26 -8.37 11.49
N SER A 521 -9.10 -9.41 12.32
CA SER A 521 -10.21 -10.03 13.03
C SER A 521 -10.86 -9.08 14.03
N PRO A 522 -12.20 -9.02 14.12
CA PRO A 522 -12.91 -8.26 15.15
C PRO A 522 -12.66 -8.77 16.57
N LEU A 523 -12.14 -9.99 16.73
CA LEU A 523 -11.80 -10.58 18.03
C LEU A 523 -10.53 -9.97 18.66
N ILE A 524 -9.75 -9.23 17.90
CA ILE A 524 -8.49 -8.61 18.37
C ILE A 524 -8.77 -7.59 19.48
N GLU A 525 -9.79 -6.74 19.29
CA GLU A 525 -10.13 -5.70 20.27
C GLU A 525 -10.55 -6.26 21.63
N PRO A 526 -11.55 -7.19 21.74
CA PRO A 526 -11.90 -7.75 23.01
C PRO A 526 -10.76 -8.54 23.66
N LEU A 527 -9.95 -9.27 22.89
CA LEU A 527 -8.76 -9.95 23.42
C LEU A 527 -7.72 -9.00 23.99
N ALA A 528 -7.44 -7.92 23.29
CA ALA A 528 -6.54 -6.88 23.77
C ALA A 528 -7.02 -6.27 25.09
N GLY A 529 -8.35 -6.16 25.29
CA GLY A 529 -8.94 -5.74 26.55
C GLY A 529 -8.83 -6.74 27.70
N MET A 530 -8.55 -8.02 27.41
CA MET A 530 -8.35 -9.07 28.41
C MET A 530 -6.89 -9.13 28.90
N ILE A 531 -5.94 -8.47 28.24
CA ILE A 531 -4.53 -8.49 28.61
C ILE A 531 -4.34 -7.78 29.94
N PRO A 532 -3.80 -8.43 30.98
CA PRO A 532 -3.57 -7.81 32.27
C PRO A 532 -2.66 -6.58 32.16
N GLY A 533 -3.11 -5.44 32.67
CA GLY A 533 -2.35 -4.19 32.64
C GLY A 533 -2.30 -3.49 31.26
N ASN A 534 -3.08 -3.95 30.29
CA ASN A 534 -3.28 -3.22 29.05
C ASN A 534 -4.34 -2.13 29.29
N GLU A 535 -3.87 -0.93 29.61
CA GLU A 535 -4.77 0.21 29.84
C GLU A 535 -5.52 0.56 28.54
N ALA A 536 -6.76 1.01 28.70
CA ALA A 536 -7.52 1.53 27.58
C ALA A 536 -6.74 2.73 26.96
N ASN A 537 -6.61 2.73 25.65
CA ASN A 537 -6.09 3.89 24.95
C ASN A 537 -6.96 5.10 25.32
N GLU A 538 -6.38 6.19 25.78
CA GLU A 538 -7.13 7.41 25.96
C GLU A 538 -7.83 7.75 24.63
N PRO A 539 -9.12 8.05 24.64
CA PRO A 539 -9.82 8.46 23.44
C PRO A 539 -9.12 9.71 22.90
N ALA A 540 -8.33 9.55 21.85
CA ALA A 540 -7.75 10.69 21.17
C ALA A 540 -8.91 11.60 20.74
N ALA A 541 -9.02 12.76 21.39
CA ALA A 541 -9.99 13.75 21.01
C ALA A 541 -9.75 14.09 19.54
N GLY A 542 -10.48 13.41 18.67
CA GLY A 542 -10.69 13.82 17.30
C GLY A 542 -9.80 13.29 16.19
N ALA A 543 -8.83 12.44 16.33
CA ALA A 543 -8.21 11.75 15.18
C ALA A 543 -7.08 10.82 15.62
N LEU A 544 -6.97 9.65 15.02
CA LEU A 544 -5.68 9.01 14.83
C LEU A 544 -4.70 10.04 14.26
N PRO A 545 -3.44 10.05 14.71
CA PRO A 545 -2.48 11.10 14.37
C PRO A 545 -2.44 11.34 12.87
N GLY A 546 -2.40 12.57 12.50
CA GLY A 546 -2.44 13.25 11.18
C GLY A 546 -2.34 12.48 9.88
N TYR A 547 -1.86 11.29 9.97
CA TYR A 547 -1.58 10.34 8.93
C TYR A 547 -2.83 9.55 8.48
N VAL A 548 -3.58 8.98 9.42
CA VAL A 548 -4.81 8.22 9.13
C VAL A 548 -6.00 9.16 9.03
N GLY A 549 -6.02 10.24 9.80
CA GLY A 549 -7.15 11.17 9.89
C GLY A 549 -7.44 11.99 8.63
N GLN A 550 -6.51 12.04 7.66
CA GLN A 550 -6.74 12.82 6.44
C GLN A 550 -7.45 12.06 5.33
N ARG A 551 -7.45 10.71 5.39
CA ARG A 551 -8.10 9.86 4.38
C ARG A 551 -9.33 9.12 4.89
N ILE A 552 -9.58 9.12 6.19
CA ILE A 552 -10.73 8.46 6.78
C ILE A 552 -11.92 9.39 6.75
N TYR A 553 -12.97 8.99 6.07
CA TYR A 553 -14.26 9.68 6.08
C TYR A 553 -15.10 9.16 7.24
N LYS A 554 -15.38 10.02 8.22
CA LYS A 554 -16.36 9.72 9.26
C LYS A 554 -17.75 9.68 8.64
N CYS A 555 -18.39 8.54 8.75
CA CYS A 555 -19.77 8.38 8.32
C CYS A 555 -20.73 8.66 9.47
N ARG A 556 -21.97 9.05 9.14
CA ARG A 556 -23.00 9.38 10.13
C ARG A 556 -23.41 8.22 11.05
N VAL A 557 -22.97 7.00 10.77
CA VAL A 557 -23.41 5.77 11.43
C VAL A 557 -22.56 5.38 12.64
N GLY A 558 -21.42 6.01 12.88
CA GLY A 558 -20.61 5.71 14.03
C GLY A 558 -19.32 6.52 14.13
N ASP A 559 -18.74 6.53 15.31
CA ASP A 559 -17.45 7.14 15.55
C ASP A 559 -16.37 6.05 15.57
N ILE A 560 -15.60 5.96 14.46
CA ILE A 560 -14.50 4.99 14.31
C ILE A 560 -13.51 5.10 15.47
N ALA A 561 -13.20 6.30 15.90
CA ALA A 561 -12.15 6.55 16.89
C ALA A 561 -12.48 5.96 18.27
N SER A 562 -13.76 5.95 18.66
CA SER A 562 -14.12 5.53 20.02
C SER A 562 -14.25 4.02 20.21
N ARG A 563 -14.49 3.23 19.16
CA ARG A 563 -14.78 1.80 19.25
C ARG A 563 -13.59 0.91 18.85
N ALA A 564 -12.83 1.32 17.85
CA ALA A 564 -11.71 0.55 17.33
C ALA A 564 -10.41 0.71 18.12
N LEU A 565 -10.34 1.63 19.07
CA LEU A 565 -9.10 2.05 19.72
C LEU A 565 -9.11 1.94 21.24
N LYS A 566 -10.08 1.25 21.84
CA LYS A 566 -10.13 1.16 23.31
C LYS A 566 -8.95 0.35 23.84
N HIS A 567 -8.63 -0.77 23.20
CA HIS A 567 -7.57 -1.66 23.68
C HIS A 567 -6.58 -2.10 22.58
N ALA A 568 -6.95 -1.93 21.30
CA ALA A 568 -6.09 -2.24 20.16
C ALA A 568 -5.97 -1.05 19.20
N PHE A 569 -5.05 -1.10 18.27
CA PHE A 569 -4.92 -0.14 17.17
C PHE A 569 -5.34 -0.81 15.87
N LEU A 570 -6.24 -0.17 15.13
CA LEU A 570 -6.56 -0.55 13.76
C LEU A 570 -5.93 0.43 12.80
N VAL A 571 -5.11 -0.08 11.89
CA VAL A 571 -4.35 0.72 10.91
C VAL A 571 -4.73 0.34 9.48
N PRO A 572 -4.50 1.22 8.49
CA PRO A 572 -4.61 0.83 7.09
C PRO A 572 -3.76 -0.41 6.78
N VAL A 573 -4.11 -1.13 5.71
CA VAL A 573 -3.37 -2.34 5.33
C VAL A 573 -1.95 -1.99 4.90
N GLY A 574 -0.96 -2.62 5.53
CA GLY A 574 0.46 -2.44 5.28
C GLY A 574 1.29 -2.38 6.56
N ILE A 575 2.30 -3.23 6.65
CA ILE A 575 3.19 -3.30 7.83
C ILE A 575 3.81 -1.95 8.20
N LYS A 576 4.04 -1.07 7.22
CA LYS A 576 4.56 0.28 7.45
C LYS A 576 3.71 1.08 8.45
N TYR A 577 2.40 0.88 8.45
CA TYR A 577 1.48 1.57 9.37
C TYR A 577 1.54 0.99 10.79
N ILE A 578 1.78 -0.32 10.89
CA ILE A 578 2.05 -0.98 12.18
C ILE A 578 3.34 -0.42 12.77
N GLU A 579 4.38 -0.31 11.97
CA GLU A 579 5.67 0.25 12.39
C GLU A 579 5.60 1.75 12.71
N GLU A 580 4.70 2.49 12.08
CA GLU A 580 4.43 3.88 12.47
C GLU A 580 3.86 3.98 13.88
N ILE A 581 2.89 3.12 14.25
CA ILE A 581 2.35 3.07 15.62
C ILE A 581 3.44 2.65 16.62
N ARG A 582 4.33 1.73 16.25
CA ARG A 582 5.48 1.35 17.10
C ARG A 582 6.35 2.54 17.43
N ARG A 583 6.61 3.43 16.48
CA ARG A 583 7.51 4.58 16.60
C ARG A 583 6.87 5.83 17.18
N MET A 584 5.55 5.90 17.25
CA MET A 584 4.82 7.04 17.84
C MET A 584 5.18 7.22 19.30
N ASP A 585 5.43 8.46 19.72
CA ASP A 585 5.50 8.79 21.13
C ASP A 585 4.11 8.71 21.80
N ASP A 586 4.08 8.73 23.13
CA ASP A 586 2.82 8.60 23.90
C ASP A 586 1.86 9.80 23.71
N ARG A 587 2.30 10.87 23.05
CA ARG A 587 1.52 12.07 22.75
C ARG A 587 1.06 12.13 21.30
N TYR A 588 1.23 11.06 20.53
CA TYR A 588 0.95 11.02 19.09
C TYR A 588 1.71 12.08 18.27
N ASN A 589 2.83 12.57 18.79
CA ASN A 589 3.62 13.57 18.10
C ASN A 589 4.89 12.96 17.50
N THR A 590 4.90 12.99 16.22
CA THR A 590 6.04 13.00 15.27
C THR A 590 7.40 12.46 15.75
N LEU A 591 7.85 11.49 15.05
CA LEU A 591 9.16 10.95 14.61
C LEU A 591 10.46 11.68 15.08
N LYS A 592 10.45 12.67 15.96
CA LYS A 592 11.65 13.48 16.23
C LYS A 592 12.68 12.81 17.13
N LEU A 593 12.29 11.93 18.01
CA LEU A 593 13.20 11.18 18.88
C LEU A 593 12.56 9.85 19.23
N LEU A 594 13.10 8.76 18.75
CA LEU A 594 12.71 7.43 19.18
C LEU A 594 13.23 7.22 20.61
N PRO A 595 12.38 6.91 21.60
CA PRO A 595 12.84 6.56 22.93
C PRO A 595 13.67 5.27 22.87
N GLU A 596 14.59 5.08 23.81
CA GLU A 596 15.46 3.90 23.86
C GLU A 596 14.72 2.56 23.72
N ASN A 597 13.50 2.49 24.24
CA ASN A 597 12.67 1.28 24.25
C ASN A 597 11.57 1.26 23.19
N TRP A 598 11.67 2.01 22.11
CA TRP A 598 10.60 2.11 21.10
C TRP A 598 10.22 0.75 20.48
N ARG A 599 11.15 -0.19 20.37
CA ARG A 599 10.87 -1.55 19.88
C ARG A 599 9.96 -2.35 20.79
N ASP A 600 9.88 -2.01 22.06
CA ASP A 600 9.11 -2.74 23.07
C ASP A 600 7.67 -2.25 23.22
N ARG A 601 7.30 -1.19 22.53
CA ARG A 601 6.00 -0.56 22.66
C ARG A 601 4.86 -1.41 22.14
N ILE A 602 5.12 -2.28 21.16
CA ILE A 602 4.12 -3.22 20.69
C ILE A 602 4.32 -4.59 21.37
N LEU A 603 3.21 -5.27 21.62
CA LEU A 603 3.22 -6.70 21.91
C LEU A 603 3.29 -7.48 20.61
N ILE A 604 2.35 -7.21 19.71
CA ILE A 604 2.23 -7.84 18.39
C ILE A 604 1.50 -6.91 17.42
N GLY A 605 1.94 -6.92 16.18
CA GLY A 605 1.25 -6.30 15.06
C GLY A 605 1.15 -7.25 13.88
N GLY A 606 -0.03 -7.34 13.24
CA GLY A 606 -0.24 -8.30 12.14
C GLY A 606 -1.20 -7.82 11.07
N GLU A 607 -1.00 -8.40 9.90
CA GLU A 607 -1.81 -8.17 8.69
C GLU A 607 -2.62 -9.43 8.34
N GLU A 608 -3.77 -9.23 7.73
CA GLU A 608 -4.56 -10.31 7.13
C GLU A 608 -3.84 -11.00 5.95
N SER A 609 -2.78 -10.39 5.44
CA SER A 609 -1.96 -10.86 4.33
C SER A 609 -0.68 -11.58 4.78
N SER A 610 -0.77 -12.32 5.88
CA SER A 610 0.27 -13.23 6.37
C SER A 610 1.57 -12.56 6.86
N GLY A 611 1.50 -11.30 7.25
CA GLY A 611 2.64 -10.59 7.83
C GLY A 611 2.45 -10.31 9.32
N LEU A 612 3.46 -10.53 10.15
CA LEU A 612 3.43 -10.12 11.55
C LEU A 612 4.80 -9.65 12.04
N THR A 613 4.76 -8.81 13.03
CA THR A 613 5.91 -8.32 13.80
C THR A 613 5.59 -8.35 15.30
N THR A 614 6.60 -8.43 16.15
CA THR A 614 6.42 -8.57 17.59
C THR A 614 7.35 -7.66 18.37
N ARG A 615 7.11 -7.60 19.69
CA ARG A 615 7.92 -6.88 20.65
C ARG A 615 9.40 -7.23 20.51
N GLY A 616 10.26 -6.21 20.43
CA GLY A 616 11.73 -6.36 20.40
C GLY A 616 12.29 -7.10 19.18
N HIS A 617 11.47 -7.49 18.22
CA HIS A 617 11.89 -8.18 17.00
C HIS A 617 12.26 -7.18 15.89
N VAL A 618 12.66 -7.68 14.70
CA VAL A 618 12.93 -6.83 13.53
C VAL A 618 11.73 -5.93 13.20
N THR A 619 12.00 -4.81 12.57
CA THR A 619 11.02 -3.76 12.28
C THR A 619 10.28 -3.96 10.97
N ASP A 620 10.25 -5.18 10.49
CA ASP A 620 9.48 -5.62 9.32
C ASP A 620 8.84 -6.98 9.66
N LYS A 621 8.13 -7.55 8.72
CA LYS A 621 7.56 -8.89 8.81
C LYS A 621 8.67 -9.95 8.77
N ASP A 622 8.45 -11.04 9.47
CA ASP A 622 9.43 -12.14 9.55
C ASP A 622 8.73 -13.50 9.50
N GLY A 623 8.80 -14.16 8.34
CA GLY A 623 8.17 -15.46 8.11
C GLY A 623 8.79 -16.59 8.93
N PRO A 624 10.12 -16.80 8.95
CA PRO A 624 10.80 -17.75 9.83
C PRO A 624 10.44 -17.59 11.31
N TRP A 625 10.47 -16.34 11.81
CA TRP A 625 10.09 -16.02 13.18
C TRP A 625 8.62 -16.31 13.47
N ALA A 626 7.72 -15.89 12.58
CA ALA A 626 6.29 -16.11 12.75
C ALA A 626 5.96 -17.60 12.86
N ASN A 627 6.51 -18.42 11.97
CA ASN A 627 6.35 -19.87 11.99
C ASN A 627 6.88 -20.48 13.28
N LEU A 628 8.06 -20.07 13.76
CA LEU A 628 8.65 -20.53 15.00
C LEU A 628 7.81 -20.12 16.23
N LEU A 629 7.29 -18.90 16.26
CA LEU A 629 6.43 -18.38 17.32
C LEU A 629 5.10 -19.16 17.40
N ILE A 630 4.55 -19.57 16.26
CA ILE A 630 3.34 -20.39 16.20
C ILE A 630 3.62 -21.79 16.75
N MET A 631 4.79 -22.36 16.46
CA MET A 631 5.20 -23.64 17.07
C MET A 631 5.37 -23.54 18.58
N ASP A 632 5.95 -22.44 19.08
CA ASP A 632 6.08 -22.19 20.51
C ASP A 632 4.71 -22.03 21.19
N MET A 633 3.78 -21.36 20.55
CA MET A 633 2.38 -21.28 20.97
C MET A 633 1.74 -22.67 21.08
N LEU A 634 1.82 -23.50 20.04
CA LEU A 634 1.28 -24.87 20.06
C LEU A 634 1.92 -25.71 21.15
N ALA A 635 3.24 -25.63 21.32
CA ALA A 635 3.95 -26.35 22.35
C ALA A 635 3.53 -25.88 23.76
N TYR A 636 3.29 -24.58 23.96
CA TYR A 636 2.78 -24.06 25.22
C TYR A 636 1.43 -24.62 25.59
N TYR A 637 0.47 -24.66 24.67
CA TYR A 637 -0.85 -25.20 24.95
C TYR A 637 -0.88 -26.73 25.01
N GLY A 638 -0.11 -27.40 24.16
CA GLY A 638 -0.04 -28.84 24.06
C GLY A 638 0.69 -29.53 25.22
N THR A 639 1.52 -28.78 25.98
CA THR A 639 2.23 -29.32 27.18
C THR A 639 1.58 -28.91 28.51
N ARG A 640 0.42 -28.24 28.48
CA ARG A 640 -0.33 -27.95 29.72
C ARG A 640 -0.74 -29.22 30.43
N ALA A 641 -0.62 -29.21 31.77
CA ALA A 641 -1.01 -30.35 32.60
C ALA A 641 -2.51 -30.57 32.59
N GLU A 642 -3.29 -29.50 32.52
CA GLU A 642 -4.74 -29.53 32.46
C GLU A 642 -5.19 -29.02 31.09
N ASN A 643 -6.10 -29.76 30.45
CA ASN A 643 -6.68 -29.44 29.15
C ASN A 643 -5.65 -29.11 28.05
N PRO A 644 -4.74 -30.03 27.70
CA PRO A 644 -3.77 -29.79 26.63
C PRO A 644 -4.48 -29.65 25.28
N LEU A 645 -4.10 -28.58 24.52
CA LEU A 645 -4.59 -28.29 23.20
C LEU A 645 -3.45 -28.52 22.22
N SER A 646 -3.50 -29.56 21.43
CA SER A 646 -2.38 -30.05 20.64
C SER A 646 -2.43 -29.66 19.18
N THR A 647 -3.55 -29.11 18.70
CA THR A 647 -3.74 -28.63 17.31
C THR A 647 -4.24 -27.18 17.29
N LEU A 648 -4.06 -26.51 16.16
CA LEU A 648 -4.59 -25.15 15.98
C LEU A 648 -6.10 -25.13 16.00
N LYS A 649 -6.75 -26.19 15.51
CA LYS A 649 -8.20 -26.33 15.56
C LYS A 649 -8.70 -26.35 17.01
N GLU A 650 -8.12 -27.19 17.87
CA GLU A 650 -8.49 -27.25 19.29
C GLU A 650 -8.27 -25.90 19.98
N LEU A 651 -7.14 -25.25 19.70
CA LEU A 651 -6.82 -23.93 20.26
C LEU A 651 -7.78 -22.84 19.78
N TRP A 652 -8.14 -22.86 18.49
CA TRP A 652 -9.12 -21.91 17.94
C TRP A 652 -10.50 -22.08 18.58
N GLU A 653 -11.00 -23.33 18.65
CA GLU A 653 -12.27 -23.64 19.28
C GLU A 653 -12.32 -23.25 20.77
N ASP A 654 -11.20 -23.41 21.48
CA ASP A 654 -11.09 -22.99 22.88
C ASP A 654 -11.02 -21.47 23.00
N THR A 655 -10.33 -20.80 22.06
CA THR A 655 -10.22 -19.34 22.04
C THR A 655 -11.56 -18.65 21.85
N VAL A 656 -12.35 -19.09 20.86
CA VAL A 656 -13.65 -18.45 20.57
C VAL A 656 -14.72 -18.75 21.65
N ARG A 657 -14.50 -19.72 22.53
CA ARG A 657 -15.36 -20.00 23.69
C ARG A 657 -15.04 -19.13 24.91
N MET A 658 -13.99 -18.34 24.87
CA MET A 658 -13.67 -17.43 25.98
C MET A 658 -14.82 -16.42 26.19
N PRO A 659 -15.11 -16.00 27.43
CA PRO A 659 -16.17 -15.03 27.72
C PRO A 659 -15.93 -13.70 26.95
N GLY A 660 -16.94 -13.24 26.20
CA GLY A 660 -16.85 -12.02 25.40
C GLY A 660 -16.22 -12.21 24.03
N LEU A 661 -15.88 -13.44 23.64
CA LEU A 661 -15.52 -13.80 22.27
C LEU A 661 -16.63 -14.65 21.64
N TRP A 662 -16.55 -14.86 20.35
CA TRP A 662 -17.54 -15.61 19.59
C TRP A 662 -16.88 -16.33 18.41
N GLU A 663 -17.50 -17.40 17.96
CA GLU A 663 -17.06 -18.08 16.74
C GLU A 663 -17.31 -17.19 15.53
N THR A 664 -16.29 -17.01 14.71
CA THR A 664 -16.41 -16.25 13.45
C THR A 664 -16.42 -17.22 12.28
N PHE A 665 -17.50 -17.18 11.51
CA PHE A 665 -17.60 -17.90 10.25
C PHE A 665 -17.14 -16.99 9.12
N GLY A 666 -16.03 -17.33 8.52
CA GLY A 666 -15.62 -16.74 7.25
C GLY A 666 -16.36 -17.42 6.10
N THR A 667 -16.87 -16.66 5.16
CA THR A 667 -17.49 -17.22 3.96
C THR A 667 -16.54 -17.12 2.78
N SER A 668 -16.19 -18.27 2.24
CA SER A 668 -15.52 -18.43 0.95
C SER A 668 -16.54 -18.71 -0.15
N THR A 669 -16.20 -18.41 -1.38
CA THR A 669 -16.89 -18.93 -2.56
C THR A 669 -16.69 -20.45 -2.72
N ASP A 670 -15.69 -21.01 -2.05
CA ASP A 670 -15.49 -22.45 -1.90
C ASP A 670 -16.13 -22.92 -0.57
N PRO A 671 -17.18 -23.75 -0.63
CA PRO A 671 -17.86 -24.27 0.56
C PRO A 671 -16.95 -25.10 1.48
N SER A 672 -15.80 -25.57 0.99
CA SER A 672 -14.83 -26.35 1.76
C SER A 672 -13.81 -25.48 2.50
N SER A 673 -13.70 -24.19 2.20
CA SER A 673 -12.79 -23.27 2.86
C SER A 673 -13.53 -22.37 3.84
N HIS A 674 -13.03 -22.29 5.07
CA HIS A 674 -13.53 -21.37 6.10
C HIS A 674 -12.97 -19.94 5.92
N ALA A 675 -12.50 -19.59 4.72
CA ALA A 675 -11.91 -18.29 4.44
C ALA A 675 -12.99 -17.27 4.10
N GLY A 676 -13.30 -16.36 4.99
CA GLY A 676 -14.24 -15.26 4.77
C GLY A 676 -13.72 -14.18 3.83
N ARG A 677 -12.99 -14.58 2.78
CA ARG A 677 -12.40 -13.68 1.80
C ARG A 677 -12.80 -14.10 0.39
N ALA A 678 -13.22 -13.15 -0.42
CA ALA A 678 -13.34 -13.30 -1.86
C ALA A 678 -12.36 -12.36 -2.55
N ASP A 679 -11.53 -12.92 -3.41
CA ASP A 679 -10.68 -12.15 -4.32
C ASP A 679 -11.39 -12.10 -5.67
N VAL A 680 -11.84 -10.93 -6.07
CA VAL A 680 -12.67 -10.74 -7.27
C VAL A 680 -11.95 -9.89 -8.28
N ASP A 681 -11.74 -10.43 -9.48
CA ASP A 681 -11.23 -9.68 -10.61
C ASP A 681 -12.21 -8.57 -10.98
N ALA A 682 -11.76 -7.33 -10.96
CA ALA A 682 -12.56 -6.18 -11.34
C ALA A 682 -11.65 -5.06 -11.86
N PRO A 683 -12.10 -4.31 -12.88
CA PRO A 683 -11.37 -3.13 -13.31
C PRO A 683 -11.23 -2.11 -12.17
N LEU A 684 -10.20 -1.30 -12.25
CA LEU A 684 -9.85 -0.36 -11.18
C LEU A 684 -11.03 0.55 -10.81
N GLU A 685 -11.76 1.04 -11.81
CA GLU A 685 -12.95 1.88 -11.63
C GLU A 685 -14.05 1.16 -10.85
N ALA A 686 -14.22 -0.13 -11.09
CA ALA A 686 -15.24 -0.93 -10.38
C ALA A 686 -14.79 -1.23 -8.94
N LYS A 687 -13.51 -1.51 -8.72
CA LYS A 687 -12.95 -1.72 -7.37
C LYS A 687 -13.17 -0.48 -6.49
N GLU A 688 -12.78 0.66 -7.01
CA GLU A 688 -12.91 1.94 -6.32
C GLU A 688 -14.37 2.38 -6.20
N GLY A 689 -15.15 2.17 -7.27
CA GLY A 689 -16.59 2.45 -7.29
C GLY A 689 -17.35 1.64 -6.24
N PHE A 690 -16.96 0.38 -6.00
CA PHE A 690 -17.55 -0.46 -4.96
C PHE A 690 -17.31 0.11 -3.55
N ILE A 691 -16.09 0.53 -3.27
CA ILE A 691 -15.73 1.11 -1.98
C ILE A 691 -16.46 2.45 -1.78
N ASN A 692 -16.41 3.31 -2.77
CA ASN A 692 -17.02 4.63 -2.71
C ASN A 692 -18.54 4.56 -2.64
N TYR A 693 -19.18 3.59 -3.30
CA TYR A 693 -20.62 3.38 -3.25
C TYR A 693 -21.14 3.30 -1.81
N TYR A 694 -20.52 2.46 -0.98
CA TYR A 694 -20.96 2.33 0.41
C TYR A 694 -20.63 3.56 1.25
N LEU A 695 -19.49 4.18 1.03
CA LEU A 695 -19.12 5.41 1.74
C LEU A 695 -20.05 6.58 1.35
N ASP A 696 -20.50 6.62 0.11
CA ASP A 696 -21.45 7.64 -0.36
C ASP A 696 -22.88 7.39 0.15
N LEU A 697 -23.31 6.12 0.24
CA LEU A 697 -24.56 5.79 0.89
C LEU A 697 -24.67 6.38 2.30
N ALA A 698 -23.59 6.29 3.08
CA ALA A 698 -23.56 6.83 4.44
C ALA A 698 -23.67 8.36 4.50
N LEU A 699 -23.33 9.06 3.41
CA LEU A 699 -23.47 10.51 3.32
C LEU A 699 -24.89 10.97 2.95
N HIS A 700 -25.61 10.14 2.18
CA HIS A 700 -26.88 10.53 1.57
C HIS A 700 -28.12 9.84 2.18
N GLU A 701 -27.92 8.70 2.85
CA GLU A 701 -29.02 7.96 3.47
C GLU A 701 -29.07 8.18 4.99
N SER A 702 -30.28 8.11 5.54
CA SER A 702 -30.45 8.09 6.99
C SER A 702 -29.88 6.78 7.56
N PRO A 703 -29.18 6.81 8.72
CA PRO A 703 -28.60 5.62 9.34
C PRO A 703 -29.59 4.47 9.57
N GLU A 704 -30.85 4.80 9.86
CA GLU A 704 -31.91 3.81 10.04
C GLU A 704 -32.25 3.04 8.76
N ASN A 705 -31.94 3.58 7.60
CA ASN A 705 -32.28 2.98 6.29
C ASN A 705 -31.12 2.16 5.71
N LEU A 706 -29.92 2.30 6.25
CA LEU A 706 -28.75 1.59 5.73
C LEU A 706 -28.84 0.10 6.03
N ARG A 707 -28.86 -0.70 4.97
CA ARG A 707 -28.97 -2.17 5.04
C ARG A 707 -28.01 -2.84 4.06
N LEU A 708 -27.56 -4.05 4.44
CA LEU A 708 -26.86 -5.00 3.58
C LEU A 708 -27.38 -6.40 3.92
N ALA A 709 -27.82 -7.17 2.92
CA ALA A 709 -28.38 -8.50 3.13
C ALA A 709 -29.50 -8.54 4.18
N GLY A 710 -30.33 -7.49 4.27
CA GLY A 710 -31.39 -7.33 5.27
C GLY A 710 -30.91 -6.85 6.64
N LEU A 711 -29.62 -6.93 6.93
CA LEU A 711 -29.03 -6.49 8.20
C LEU A 711 -28.93 -4.96 8.28
N LYS A 712 -29.11 -4.41 9.46
CA LYS A 712 -28.94 -2.98 9.73
C LYS A 712 -27.44 -2.67 9.82
N ILE A 713 -26.95 -1.70 9.05
CA ILE A 713 -25.59 -1.21 9.20
C ILE A 713 -25.54 -0.32 10.45
N THR A 714 -24.77 -0.72 11.44
CA THR A 714 -24.60 0.01 12.71
C THR A 714 -23.33 0.88 12.70
N TYR A 715 -22.36 0.49 11.88
CA TYR A 715 -21.15 1.23 11.65
C TYR A 715 -20.75 1.14 10.18
N LEU A 716 -20.31 2.24 9.61
CA LEU A 716 -19.77 2.30 8.26
C LEU A 716 -18.66 3.36 8.22
N GLY A 717 -17.48 2.93 7.81
CA GLY A 717 -16.31 3.78 7.68
C GLY A 717 -15.34 3.26 6.65
N GLY A 718 -14.24 3.97 6.45
CA GLY A 718 -13.22 3.52 5.52
C GLY A 718 -12.35 4.63 4.98
N ILE A 719 -11.57 4.27 3.97
CA ILE A 719 -10.68 5.15 3.22
C ILE A 719 -11.15 5.11 1.77
N ARG A 720 -11.55 6.24 1.23
CA ARG A 720 -12.02 6.30 -0.16
C ARG A 720 -11.00 5.70 -1.12
N TYR A 721 -11.51 4.99 -2.11
CA TYR A 721 -10.77 4.25 -3.13
C TYR A 721 -9.93 3.07 -2.61
N GLU A 722 -9.76 2.93 -1.30
CA GLU A 722 -8.87 1.93 -0.71
C GLU A 722 -9.62 0.86 0.08
N LEU A 723 -10.52 1.29 0.99
CA LEU A 723 -11.15 0.40 1.96
C LEU A 723 -12.54 0.88 2.36
N VAL A 724 -13.46 -0.05 2.52
CA VAL A 724 -14.70 0.15 3.28
C VAL A 724 -14.80 -0.89 4.39
N GLU A 725 -15.28 -0.47 5.55
CA GLU A 725 -15.54 -1.32 6.71
C GLU A 725 -16.95 -1.09 7.23
N MET A 726 -17.68 -2.18 7.51
CA MET A 726 -19.03 -2.15 8.05
C MET A 726 -19.16 -3.11 9.22
N GLN A 727 -19.92 -2.68 10.23
CA GLN A 727 -20.49 -3.57 11.23
C GLN A 727 -22.01 -3.56 11.05
N LEU A 728 -22.61 -4.72 11.15
CA LEU A 728 -24.03 -4.91 10.89
C LEU A 728 -24.69 -5.62 12.08
N ARG A 729 -26.00 -5.39 12.21
CA ARG A 729 -26.83 -5.98 13.27
C ARG A 729 -28.02 -6.69 12.64
N ASP A 730 -28.29 -7.90 13.09
CA ASP A 730 -29.48 -8.65 12.70
C ASP A 730 -30.74 -8.20 13.47
N GLU A 731 -31.86 -8.82 13.16
CA GLU A 731 -33.15 -8.54 13.80
C GLU A 731 -33.22 -9.01 15.26
N HIS A 732 -32.35 -9.94 15.67
CA HIS A 732 -32.23 -10.46 17.04
C HIS A 732 -31.31 -9.62 17.93
N GLY A 733 -30.66 -8.59 17.34
CA GLY A 733 -29.76 -7.69 18.04
C GLY A 733 -28.30 -8.14 18.03
N ASP A 734 -27.93 -9.24 17.35
CA ASP A 734 -26.54 -9.65 17.17
C ASP A 734 -25.84 -8.70 16.19
N ASP A 735 -24.77 -8.09 16.63
CA ASP A 735 -23.96 -7.14 15.86
C ASP A 735 -22.56 -7.68 15.53
N HIS A 736 -22.37 -8.98 15.62
CA HIS A 736 -21.12 -9.68 15.28
C HIS A 736 -21.03 -10.06 13.79
N HIS A 737 -21.45 -9.14 12.92
CA HIS A 737 -21.39 -9.30 11.47
C HIS A 737 -20.56 -8.16 10.88
N TYR A 738 -19.50 -8.49 10.16
CA TYR A 738 -18.54 -7.54 9.62
C TYR A 738 -18.31 -7.78 8.15
N LEU A 739 -18.34 -6.71 7.36
CA LEU A 739 -17.85 -6.69 5.98
C LEU A 739 -16.76 -5.65 5.86
N ARG A 740 -15.66 -6.05 5.26
CA ARG A 740 -14.57 -5.16 4.86
C ARG A 740 -14.24 -5.43 3.42
N ALA A 741 -14.02 -4.38 2.64
CA ALA A 741 -13.60 -4.55 1.26
C ALA A 741 -12.46 -3.60 0.95
N ARG A 742 -11.47 -4.10 0.20
CA ARG A 742 -10.25 -3.40 -0.12
C ARG A 742 -9.93 -3.54 -1.60
N ALA A 743 -9.66 -2.42 -2.28
CA ALA A 743 -9.05 -2.43 -3.59
C ALA A 743 -7.55 -2.77 -3.47
N SER A 744 -7.08 -3.79 -4.19
CA SER A 744 -5.65 -4.05 -4.23
C SER A 744 -4.93 -2.94 -5.00
N GLY A 745 -3.85 -2.40 -4.42
CA GLY A 745 -3.02 -1.39 -5.07
C GLY A 745 -2.05 -1.96 -6.10
N THR A 746 -1.80 -3.26 -6.08
CA THR A 746 -0.81 -3.93 -6.93
C THR A 746 -1.40 -4.99 -7.87
N GLU A 747 -2.62 -5.43 -7.61
CA GLU A 747 -3.30 -6.49 -8.37
C GLU A 747 -4.68 -6.01 -8.84
N PRO A 748 -5.20 -6.51 -9.96
CA PRO A 748 -6.52 -6.13 -10.46
C PRO A 748 -7.66 -6.82 -9.72
N ILE A 749 -7.59 -6.91 -8.40
CA ILE A 749 -8.58 -7.59 -7.57
C ILE A 749 -9.17 -6.67 -6.50
N ASN A 750 -10.45 -6.88 -6.20
CA ASN A 750 -11.10 -6.39 -5.00
C ASN A 750 -11.16 -7.54 -3.99
N ARG A 751 -10.66 -7.29 -2.78
CA ARG A 751 -10.68 -8.26 -1.69
C ARG A 751 -11.83 -7.93 -0.77
N ILE A 752 -12.77 -8.85 -0.66
CA ILE A 752 -13.94 -8.73 0.22
C ILE A 752 -13.77 -9.72 1.37
N TYR A 753 -13.77 -9.21 2.58
CA TYR A 753 -13.64 -9.97 3.82
C TYR A 753 -14.97 -9.93 4.56
N ILE A 754 -15.48 -11.09 4.96
CA ILE A 754 -16.67 -11.20 5.78
C ILE A 754 -16.34 -12.07 6.99
N GLU A 755 -16.68 -11.58 8.16
CA GLU A 755 -16.68 -12.32 9.40
C GLU A 755 -18.04 -12.16 10.08
N SER A 756 -18.67 -13.26 10.41
CA SER A 756 -20.03 -13.31 10.94
C SER A 756 -20.14 -14.36 12.03
N SER A 757 -20.95 -14.13 13.06
CA SER A 757 -21.37 -15.12 14.04
C SER A 757 -22.29 -16.20 13.47
N SER A 758 -22.81 -16.02 12.24
CA SER A 758 -23.67 -16.95 11.52
C SER A 758 -23.14 -17.22 10.13
N GLN A 759 -22.95 -18.48 9.79
CA GLN A 759 -22.48 -18.89 8.46
C GLN A 759 -23.49 -18.49 7.36
N GLU A 760 -24.78 -18.67 7.61
CA GLU A 760 -25.83 -18.31 6.66
C GLU A 760 -25.86 -16.81 6.40
N THR A 761 -25.80 -16.01 7.44
CA THR A 761 -25.74 -14.55 7.38
C THR A 761 -24.50 -14.08 6.61
N GLY A 762 -23.33 -14.65 6.93
CA GLY A 762 -22.09 -14.33 6.22
C GLY A 762 -22.16 -14.63 4.74
N GLN A 763 -22.75 -15.78 4.36
CA GLN A 763 -22.97 -16.12 2.95
C GLN A 763 -23.94 -15.17 2.25
N ALA A 764 -25.00 -14.71 2.92
CA ALA A 764 -25.94 -13.74 2.37
C ALA A 764 -25.23 -12.38 2.13
N MET A 765 -24.42 -11.93 3.07
CA MET A 765 -23.62 -10.71 2.94
C MET A 765 -22.65 -10.80 1.75
N MET A 766 -21.95 -11.94 1.60
CA MET A 766 -21.02 -12.15 0.49
C MET A 766 -21.75 -12.12 -0.86
N ARG A 767 -22.86 -12.83 -0.99
CA ARG A 767 -23.66 -12.82 -2.22
C ARG A 767 -24.11 -11.43 -2.62
N GLU A 768 -24.57 -10.62 -1.66
CA GLU A 768 -24.99 -9.24 -1.95
C GLU A 768 -23.81 -8.33 -2.32
N ALA A 769 -22.69 -8.46 -1.62
CA ALA A 769 -21.47 -7.70 -1.93
C ALA A 769 -20.97 -8.02 -3.36
N LEU A 770 -20.90 -9.31 -3.71
CA LEU A 770 -20.49 -9.75 -5.05
C LEU A 770 -21.45 -9.24 -6.14
N LYS A 771 -22.75 -9.34 -5.90
CA LYS A 771 -23.77 -8.80 -6.82
C LYS A 771 -23.63 -7.29 -6.99
N ARG A 772 -23.33 -6.56 -5.93
CA ARG A 772 -23.10 -5.11 -6.00
C ARG A 772 -21.86 -4.76 -6.82
N LEU A 773 -20.75 -5.48 -6.61
CA LEU A 773 -19.53 -5.29 -7.39
C LEU A 773 -19.77 -5.58 -8.88
N GLU A 774 -20.53 -6.63 -9.20
CA GLU A 774 -20.92 -6.96 -10.57
C GLU A 774 -21.73 -5.83 -11.22
N LEU A 775 -22.74 -5.28 -10.53
CA LEU A 775 -23.53 -4.15 -11.02
C LEU A 775 -22.68 -2.92 -11.31
N ILE A 776 -21.73 -2.62 -10.44
CA ILE A 776 -20.80 -1.50 -10.64
C ILE A 776 -19.86 -1.79 -11.82
N THR A 777 -19.38 -3.02 -11.97
CA THR A 777 -18.56 -3.43 -13.13
C THR A 777 -19.34 -3.26 -14.44
N ILE A 778 -20.59 -3.68 -14.46
CA ILE A 778 -21.50 -3.48 -15.59
C ILE A 778 -21.62 -1.99 -15.94
N GLU A 779 -21.79 -1.14 -14.94
CA GLU A 779 -21.90 0.30 -15.15
C GLU A 779 -20.60 0.91 -15.70
N CYS A 780 -19.45 0.48 -15.19
CA CYS A 780 -18.15 0.89 -15.74
C CYS A 780 -17.97 0.49 -17.20
N LEU A 781 -18.32 -0.75 -17.58
CA LEU A 781 -18.22 -1.23 -18.96
C LEU A 781 -19.14 -0.45 -19.91
N LYS A 782 -20.39 -0.14 -19.49
CA LYS A 782 -21.31 0.71 -20.26
C LYS A 782 -20.76 2.11 -20.50
N ASN A 783 -20.04 2.64 -19.52
CA ASN A 783 -19.49 3.98 -19.54
C ASN A 783 -18.08 4.06 -20.15
N ALA A 784 -17.60 2.99 -20.76
CA ALA A 784 -16.35 3.01 -21.51
C ALA A 784 -16.35 4.16 -22.54
N HIS A 785 -15.31 4.98 -22.53
CA HIS A 785 -15.25 6.19 -23.36
C HIS A 785 -14.44 6.00 -24.65
N SER A 786 -13.75 4.87 -24.78
CA SER A 786 -12.98 4.51 -25.98
C SER A 786 -12.83 3.00 -26.11
N PRO A 787 -12.56 2.46 -27.31
CA PRO A 787 -12.24 1.06 -27.50
C PRO A 787 -11.05 0.59 -26.67
N TRP A 788 -10.03 1.42 -26.47
CA TRP A 788 -8.90 1.12 -25.60
C TRP A 788 -9.31 0.99 -24.14
N HIS A 789 -10.13 1.92 -23.64
CA HIS A 789 -10.61 1.88 -22.26
C HIS A 789 -11.48 0.64 -22.01
N LEU A 790 -12.34 0.27 -22.96
CA LEU A 790 -13.10 -0.96 -22.87
C LEU A 790 -12.18 -2.18 -22.79
N VAL A 791 -11.21 -2.29 -23.71
CA VAL A 791 -10.27 -3.43 -23.75
C VAL A 791 -9.43 -3.51 -22.49
N ASP A 792 -9.00 -2.39 -21.93
CA ASP A 792 -8.26 -2.34 -20.67
C ASP A 792 -9.11 -2.92 -19.52
N MET A 793 -10.36 -2.51 -19.38
CA MET A 793 -11.28 -3.09 -18.39
C MET A 793 -11.53 -4.60 -18.61
N LEU A 794 -11.61 -5.06 -19.86
CA LEU A 794 -11.79 -6.48 -20.17
C LEU A 794 -10.60 -7.36 -19.72
N THR A 795 -9.40 -6.80 -19.62
CA THR A 795 -8.23 -7.52 -19.08
C THR A 795 -8.42 -7.98 -17.63
N GLN A 796 -9.31 -7.32 -16.91
CA GLN A 796 -9.54 -7.45 -15.48
C GLN A 796 -10.99 -7.89 -15.18
N THR A 797 -11.73 -8.34 -16.19
CA THR A 797 -13.13 -8.73 -16.06
C THR A 797 -13.31 -10.13 -16.59
N SER A 798 -13.71 -11.06 -15.72
CA SER A 798 -14.01 -12.42 -16.13
C SER A 798 -15.21 -12.47 -17.07
N LEU A 799 -15.11 -13.27 -18.14
CA LEU A 799 -16.17 -13.41 -19.13
C LEU A 799 -17.40 -14.13 -18.56
N SER A 800 -18.57 -13.53 -18.72
CA SER A 800 -19.88 -14.20 -18.57
C SER A 800 -20.78 -13.96 -19.78
N PRO A 801 -21.81 -14.78 -20.02
CA PRO A 801 -22.75 -14.56 -21.14
C PRO A 801 -23.44 -13.20 -21.07
N GLU A 802 -23.79 -12.74 -19.85
CA GLU A 802 -24.46 -11.47 -19.60
C GLU A 802 -23.53 -10.31 -19.94
N LEU A 803 -22.28 -10.36 -19.49
CA LEU A 803 -21.26 -9.36 -19.77
C LEU A 803 -20.89 -9.33 -21.26
N LEU A 804 -20.83 -10.48 -21.92
CA LEU A 804 -20.60 -10.53 -23.38
C LEU A 804 -21.69 -9.78 -24.15
N THR A 805 -22.94 -10.04 -23.80
CA THR A 805 -24.11 -9.36 -24.43
C THR A 805 -24.01 -7.85 -24.19
N LEU A 806 -23.67 -7.45 -22.97
CA LEU A 806 -23.50 -6.06 -22.61
C LEU A 806 -22.34 -5.38 -23.38
N VAL A 807 -21.19 -6.02 -23.46
CA VAL A 807 -20.00 -5.48 -24.16
C VAL A 807 -20.33 -5.28 -25.66
N ARG A 808 -20.99 -6.25 -26.31
CA ARG A 808 -21.44 -6.11 -27.68
C ARG A 808 -22.39 -4.92 -27.83
N ALA A 809 -23.41 -4.81 -26.97
CA ALA A 809 -24.33 -3.68 -26.97
C ALA A 809 -23.61 -2.34 -26.71
N THR A 810 -22.57 -2.32 -25.89
CA THR A 810 -21.77 -1.11 -25.66
C THR A 810 -20.99 -0.71 -26.91
N ILE A 811 -20.35 -1.67 -27.60
CA ILE A 811 -19.62 -1.44 -28.85
C ILE A 811 -20.60 -0.83 -29.90
N ASP A 812 -21.76 -1.47 -30.08
CA ASP A 812 -22.78 -1.04 -31.04
C ASP A 812 -23.34 0.36 -30.74
N SER A 813 -23.71 0.61 -29.48
CA SER A 813 -24.29 1.89 -29.04
C SER A 813 -23.30 3.07 -29.13
N ARG A 814 -22.00 2.78 -29.04
CA ARG A 814 -20.91 3.77 -29.16
C ARG A 814 -20.49 3.98 -30.64
N GLY A 815 -21.00 3.17 -31.57
CA GLY A 815 -20.61 3.20 -32.97
C GLY A 815 -19.15 2.79 -33.21
N TRP A 816 -18.61 1.91 -32.37
CA TRP A 816 -17.23 1.39 -32.53
C TRP A 816 -17.26 0.18 -33.49
N GLU A 817 -16.23 0.10 -34.33
CA GLU A 817 -16.06 -1.09 -35.17
C GLU A 817 -15.51 -2.26 -34.33
N LEU A 818 -16.19 -3.41 -34.38
CA LEU A 818 -15.76 -4.62 -33.67
C LEU A 818 -14.33 -5.01 -34.06
N GLY A 819 -13.96 -4.82 -35.35
CA GLY A 819 -12.59 -5.06 -35.83
C GLY A 819 -11.54 -4.21 -35.12
N GLU A 820 -11.87 -2.95 -34.80
CA GLU A 820 -10.98 -2.05 -34.04
C GLU A 820 -10.78 -2.55 -32.60
N VAL A 821 -11.84 -3.00 -31.94
CA VAL A 821 -11.76 -3.57 -30.59
C VAL A 821 -10.90 -4.84 -30.58
N LEU A 822 -11.09 -5.73 -31.54
CA LEU A 822 -10.30 -6.96 -31.69
C LEU A 822 -8.82 -6.69 -31.97
N GLU A 823 -8.49 -5.69 -32.81
CA GLU A 823 -7.11 -5.26 -33.04
C GLU A 823 -6.43 -4.77 -31.73
N LYS A 824 -7.18 -3.98 -30.94
CA LYS A 824 -6.65 -3.50 -29.64
C LYS A 824 -6.45 -4.62 -28.64
N ILE A 825 -7.32 -5.63 -28.63
CA ILE A 825 -7.16 -6.86 -27.85
C ILE A 825 -5.84 -7.57 -28.24
N GLU A 826 -5.57 -7.74 -29.53
CA GLU A 826 -4.33 -8.39 -29.99
C GLU A 826 -3.08 -7.60 -29.59
N ARG A 827 -3.10 -6.28 -29.77
CA ARG A 827 -1.96 -5.42 -29.37
C ARG A 827 -1.71 -5.47 -27.88
N LEU A 828 -2.75 -5.41 -27.06
CA LEU A 828 -2.62 -5.42 -25.60
C LEU A 828 -2.19 -6.79 -25.11
N SER A 829 -2.73 -7.88 -25.69
CA SER A 829 -2.40 -9.26 -25.31
C SER A 829 -0.89 -9.56 -25.40
N ALA A 830 -0.19 -8.94 -26.34
CA ALA A 830 1.28 -9.12 -26.49
C ALA A 830 2.08 -8.58 -25.31
N THR A 831 1.52 -7.65 -24.54
CA THR A 831 2.19 -6.95 -23.44
C THR A 831 1.69 -7.38 -22.04
N LEU A 832 0.64 -8.21 -21.96
CA LEU A 832 0.03 -8.61 -20.69
C LEU A 832 0.71 -9.82 -20.04
N GLU A 833 0.59 -9.90 -18.74
CA GLU A 833 0.92 -11.10 -17.96
C GLU A 833 0.03 -12.30 -18.34
N LYS A 834 0.50 -13.51 -18.00
CA LYS A 834 -0.16 -14.78 -18.38
C LYS A 834 -1.64 -14.82 -17.99
N ARG A 835 -1.99 -14.40 -16.76
CA ARG A 835 -3.37 -14.38 -16.25
C ARG A 835 -4.27 -13.46 -17.07
N ASN A 836 -3.92 -12.19 -17.18
CA ASN A 836 -4.71 -11.19 -17.90
C ASN A 836 -4.76 -11.47 -19.39
N ARG A 837 -3.69 -12.04 -19.97
CA ARG A 837 -3.67 -12.54 -21.35
C ARG A 837 -4.69 -13.66 -21.55
N LYS A 838 -4.80 -14.59 -20.59
CA LYS A 838 -5.78 -15.68 -20.64
C LYS A 838 -7.20 -15.14 -20.59
N VAL A 839 -7.49 -14.20 -19.70
CA VAL A 839 -8.79 -13.53 -19.59
C VAL A 839 -9.14 -12.83 -20.91
N LEU A 840 -8.21 -12.03 -21.42
CA LEU A 840 -8.44 -11.27 -22.65
C LEU A 840 -8.60 -12.18 -23.90
N ALA A 841 -7.92 -13.31 -23.94
CA ALA A 841 -8.07 -14.32 -25.00
C ALA A 841 -9.47 -14.94 -25.00
N GLN A 842 -10.08 -15.16 -23.84
CA GLN A 842 -11.48 -15.62 -23.74
C GLN A 842 -12.44 -14.56 -24.31
N TRP A 843 -12.24 -13.28 -23.98
CA TRP A 843 -13.00 -12.19 -24.55
C TRP A 843 -12.84 -12.10 -26.07
N GLN A 844 -11.62 -12.21 -26.57
CA GLN A 844 -11.32 -12.19 -28.01
C GLN A 844 -12.05 -13.31 -28.74
N GLN A 845 -12.01 -14.53 -28.20
CA GLN A 845 -12.71 -15.68 -28.79
C GLN A 845 -14.24 -15.51 -28.77
N ALA A 846 -14.79 -14.98 -27.67
CA ALA A 846 -16.21 -14.79 -27.52
C ALA A 846 -16.76 -13.63 -28.37
N LEU A 847 -15.98 -12.59 -28.58
CA LEU A 847 -16.35 -11.44 -29.40
C LEU A 847 -16.28 -11.75 -30.92
N ARG A 848 -15.34 -12.58 -31.37
CA ARG A 848 -15.29 -13.14 -32.73
C ARG A 848 -16.50 -14.01 -33.01
#